data_d8721e0765e00fa908c803e33eb78d61
#
_entry.id   d8721e0765e00fa908c803e33eb78d61
#
_cell.length_a   1.000
_cell.length_b   1.000
_cell.length_c   1.000
_cell.angle_alpha   90.00
_cell.angle_beta   90.00
_cell.angle_gamma   90.00
#
_symmetry.space_group_name_H-M   'P 1'
#
loop_
_entity.id
_entity.type
_entity.pdbx_description
1 polymer ?
#
loop_
_entity_poly.entity_id
_entity_poly.type
_entity_poly.pdbx_seq_one_letter_code
_entity_poly.pdbx_strand_id
1 'polypeptide(L)'
;MDIILAEQRIKELTKTIEYHNNRYYNLDNPEISDYDYDMLLRELENLENDFPTLKSPLSPTNKVGGERGEKFSPVTHTVPMESLHDSFSHSELFDFDRRVREVAPNVKYVVEPKFDGLSVSCEYRNGVFVRGSTRGDGTVGEDVTDNLMTIRSLPKKIENAPAFLEVRGEVYMSFDSFNELVKEQEDNEEKPFKNPRNAAAGSLRQKNSKITAKRKLDIFVFNIQQIEGVEITSHHQGLDYLTELGFPTAFYNIFEDIQEAVEEIERIGNMRGTFDYAIDGAVVKVDDFATRELLGSTAKYPKWAEAYKYPPEEKATKLLEVEINVGRTGVLTPVGIFEPVFLAGTTVSRATLHNKDFIDEKGICVGDTVIIRKAGEIIPEVLSVKEHGENAMPFEFPKLCPSCHTPVVRDENEAAIRCTNTDCPAQLMRHLIHFVGRDAMDIDGLGPAVLEQLVNEGLIKSPADLYRLTVDSITALDRKAEKSAQNLINSIEKSKHNELYRLVFALGIRNIGLKAAKLLCENFANIDDLMNAKTEDISAIEGFGLIMAESVVNYFSAESTKNLIDELKELGLEMKPSEQKKKGGIFEGKTFVLTGTLPTMKRSEAGKLIEQNGGKTSSSVSKKTDYVLAGEDAGSKLTKAQQLGITIISEEELLNMLAE
;
A
#
# COMPACT_ATOMS: atom_id res chain seq x y z
N MET A 1 13.26 -25.91 -18.05
CA MET A 1 12.75 -26.21 -16.68
C MET A 1 11.91 -27.49 -16.76
N ASP A 2 11.93 -28.37 -15.73
CA ASP A 2 11.03 -29.53 -15.66
C ASP A 2 9.59 -29.04 -15.38
N ILE A 3 8.58 -29.75 -15.94
CA ILE A 3 7.18 -29.36 -15.85
C ILE A 3 6.66 -29.31 -14.39
N ILE A 4 7.18 -30.17 -13.50
CA ILE A 4 6.81 -30.20 -12.08
C ILE A 4 7.34 -28.94 -11.37
N LEU A 5 8.57 -28.54 -11.66
CA LEU A 5 9.17 -27.30 -11.13
C LEU A 5 8.47 -26.06 -11.69
N ALA A 6 8.09 -26.09 -12.98
CA ALA A 6 7.32 -25.01 -13.61
C ALA A 6 5.94 -24.86 -12.94
N GLU A 7 5.22 -25.95 -12.68
CA GLU A 7 3.93 -25.92 -11.99
C GLU A 7 4.04 -25.33 -10.58
N GLN A 8 5.06 -25.73 -9.81
CA GLN A 8 5.31 -25.17 -8.48
C GLN A 8 5.60 -23.69 -8.54
N ARG A 9 6.47 -23.26 -9.48
CA ARG A 9 6.84 -21.83 -9.64
C ARG A 9 5.65 -20.98 -10.08
N ILE A 10 4.82 -21.46 -11.01
CA ILE A 10 3.58 -20.80 -11.44
C ILE A 10 2.64 -20.59 -10.24
N LYS A 11 2.44 -21.60 -9.39
CA LYS A 11 1.59 -21.49 -8.19
C LYS A 11 2.13 -20.47 -7.18
N GLU A 12 3.44 -20.47 -6.97
CA GLU A 12 4.12 -19.50 -6.09
C GLU A 12 3.96 -18.07 -6.61
N LEU A 13 4.30 -17.85 -7.89
CA LEU A 13 4.17 -16.54 -8.54
C LEU A 13 2.73 -16.03 -8.52
N THR A 14 1.77 -16.87 -8.88
CA THR A 14 0.34 -16.50 -8.84
C THR A 14 -0.06 -16.00 -7.46
N LYS A 15 0.30 -16.72 -6.41
CA LYS A 15 -0.02 -16.34 -5.02
C LYS A 15 0.68 -15.02 -4.61
N THR A 16 1.94 -14.86 -5.00
CA THR A 16 2.74 -13.66 -4.70
C THR A 16 2.17 -12.45 -5.43
N ILE A 17 1.84 -12.59 -6.71
CA ILE A 17 1.25 -11.51 -7.53
C ILE A 17 -0.15 -11.13 -7.00
N GLU A 18 -1.01 -12.09 -6.65
CA GLU A 18 -2.32 -11.80 -6.03
C GLU A 18 -2.18 -11.05 -4.69
N TYR A 19 -1.20 -11.42 -3.88
CA TYR A 19 -0.89 -10.70 -2.64
C TYR A 19 -0.50 -9.24 -2.92
N HIS A 20 0.46 -9.01 -3.84
CA HIS A 20 0.91 -7.67 -4.17
C HIS A 20 -0.15 -6.85 -4.92
N ASN A 21 -0.99 -7.47 -5.75
CA ASN A 21 -2.17 -6.83 -6.34
C ASN A 21 -3.08 -6.22 -5.27
N ASN A 22 -3.41 -7.01 -4.24
CA ASN A 22 -4.24 -6.52 -3.15
C ASN A 22 -3.58 -5.36 -2.38
N ARG A 23 -2.27 -5.45 -2.14
CA ARG A 23 -1.49 -4.40 -1.46
C ARG A 23 -1.45 -3.11 -2.28
N TYR A 24 -1.25 -3.23 -3.58
CA TYR A 24 -1.07 -2.12 -4.50
C TYR A 24 -2.40 -1.43 -4.83
N TYR A 25 -3.37 -2.18 -5.37
CA TYR A 25 -4.61 -1.60 -5.90
C TYR A 25 -5.71 -1.38 -4.86
N ASN A 26 -5.77 -2.21 -3.80
CA ASN A 26 -6.87 -2.16 -2.83
C ASN A 26 -6.48 -1.44 -1.53
N LEU A 27 -5.22 -1.55 -1.11
CA LEU A 27 -4.75 -1.00 0.17
C LEU A 27 -3.89 0.26 0.01
N ASP A 28 -3.55 0.68 -1.22
CA ASP A 28 -2.64 1.81 -1.52
C ASP A 28 -1.34 1.77 -0.70
N ASN A 29 -0.85 0.55 -0.41
CA ASN A 29 0.31 0.32 0.43
C ASN A 29 1.21 -0.79 -0.15
N PRO A 30 1.85 -0.55 -1.33
CA PRO A 30 2.74 -1.50 -1.96
C PRO A 30 3.95 -1.84 -1.06
N GLU A 31 4.45 -3.06 -1.18
CA GLU A 31 5.63 -3.55 -0.46
C GLU A 31 6.83 -3.78 -1.39
N ILE A 32 6.56 -3.91 -2.68
CA ILE A 32 7.57 -3.99 -3.76
C ILE A 32 7.39 -2.85 -4.75
N SER A 33 8.40 -2.61 -5.60
CA SER A 33 8.30 -1.60 -6.67
C SER A 33 7.35 -2.05 -7.77
N ASP A 34 6.84 -1.08 -8.54
CA ASP A 34 6.10 -1.35 -9.76
C ASP A 34 6.94 -2.20 -10.71
N TYR A 35 8.23 -1.90 -10.83
CA TYR A 35 9.17 -2.67 -11.63
C TYR A 35 9.32 -4.12 -11.14
N ASP A 36 9.51 -4.34 -9.83
CA ASP A 36 9.62 -5.69 -9.27
C ASP A 36 8.31 -6.47 -9.46
N TYR A 37 7.17 -5.80 -9.29
CA TYR A 37 5.85 -6.39 -9.56
C TYR A 37 5.70 -6.79 -11.04
N ASP A 38 6.07 -5.89 -11.97
CA ASP A 38 6.03 -6.14 -13.41
C ASP A 38 6.96 -7.30 -13.79
N MET A 39 8.12 -7.42 -13.14
CA MET A 39 9.06 -8.54 -13.35
C MET A 39 8.50 -9.89 -12.87
N LEU A 40 7.77 -9.91 -11.73
CA LEU A 40 7.08 -11.13 -11.27
C LEU A 40 5.98 -11.55 -12.25
N LEU A 41 5.21 -10.59 -12.75
CA LEU A 41 4.16 -10.83 -13.73
C LEU A 41 4.74 -11.36 -15.03
N ARG A 42 5.86 -10.79 -15.48
CA ARG A 42 6.59 -11.23 -16.68
C ARG A 42 7.14 -12.64 -16.52
N GLU A 43 7.73 -12.99 -15.37
CA GLU A 43 8.19 -14.36 -15.10
C GLU A 43 7.03 -15.35 -15.22
N LEU A 44 5.86 -15.00 -14.69
CA LEU A 44 4.65 -15.82 -14.79
C LEU A 44 4.19 -15.98 -16.25
N GLU A 45 4.14 -14.88 -17.01
CA GLU A 45 3.77 -14.90 -18.43
C GLU A 45 4.70 -15.79 -19.28
N ASN A 46 6.00 -15.67 -19.06
CA ASN A 46 6.99 -16.51 -19.75
C ASN A 46 6.80 -18.00 -19.44
N LEU A 47 6.59 -18.34 -18.16
CA LEU A 47 6.35 -19.74 -17.77
C LEU A 47 5.01 -20.29 -18.32
N GLU A 48 3.98 -19.48 -18.38
CA GLU A 48 2.69 -19.86 -18.99
C GLU A 48 2.79 -20.02 -20.52
N ASN A 49 3.66 -19.26 -21.18
CA ASN A 49 3.92 -19.39 -22.63
C ASN A 49 4.77 -20.64 -22.90
N ASP A 50 5.79 -20.94 -22.07
CA ASP A 50 6.61 -22.15 -22.20
C ASP A 50 5.84 -23.42 -21.88
N PHE A 51 4.85 -23.34 -20.98
CA PHE A 51 4.02 -24.47 -20.52
C PHE A 51 2.52 -24.14 -20.61
N PRO A 52 1.94 -24.02 -21.84
CA PRO A 52 0.55 -23.58 -22.03
C PRO A 52 -0.49 -24.45 -21.33
N THR A 53 -0.18 -25.73 -21.08
CA THR A 53 -1.07 -26.66 -20.38
C THR A 53 -1.21 -26.36 -18.88
N LEU A 54 -0.30 -25.56 -18.31
CA LEU A 54 -0.33 -25.13 -16.91
C LEU A 54 -1.03 -23.77 -16.72
N LYS A 55 -1.32 -23.06 -17.82
CA LYS A 55 -1.98 -21.76 -17.77
C LYS A 55 -3.41 -21.88 -17.25
N SER A 56 -3.72 -21.17 -16.16
CA SER A 56 -5.07 -21.10 -15.60
C SER A 56 -5.90 -20.01 -16.28
N PRO A 57 -7.19 -20.22 -16.58
CA PRO A 57 -8.10 -19.15 -16.97
C PRO A 57 -8.22 -18.02 -15.94
N LEU A 58 -7.91 -18.32 -14.65
CA LEU A 58 -7.94 -17.37 -13.54
C LEU A 58 -6.59 -16.72 -13.27
N SER A 59 -5.57 -16.98 -14.10
CA SER A 59 -4.23 -16.39 -13.93
C SER A 59 -4.29 -14.86 -13.84
N PRO A 60 -3.47 -14.24 -12.98
CA PRO A 60 -3.27 -12.78 -12.96
C PRO A 60 -2.85 -12.20 -14.32
N THR A 61 -2.20 -13.00 -15.17
CA THR A 61 -1.82 -12.58 -16.53
C THR A 61 -3.01 -12.30 -17.46
N ASN A 62 -4.20 -12.84 -17.14
CA ASN A 62 -5.43 -12.66 -17.90
C ASN A 62 -6.35 -11.55 -17.35
N LYS A 63 -5.98 -10.89 -16.25
CA LYS A 63 -6.83 -9.91 -15.57
C LYS A 63 -6.16 -8.55 -15.50
N VAL A 64 -6.95 -7.49 -15.63
CA VAL A 64 -6.51 -6.14 -15.23
C VAL A 64 -6.40 -6.11 -13.70
N GLY A 65 -5.26 -5.65 -13.17
CA GLY A 65 -5.07 -5.54 -11.73
C GLY A 65 -6.01 -4.50 -11.11
N GLY A 66 -6.52 -4.80 -9.94
CA GLY A 66 -7.40 -3.93 -9.15
C GLY A 66 -8.75 -4.58 -8.90
N GLU A 67 -9.19 -4.54 -7.65
CA GLU A 67 -10.57 -4.82 -7.27
C GLU A 67 -11.22 -3.51 -6.83
N ARG A 68 -12.52 -3.40 -7.05
CA ARG A 68 -13.30 -2.25 -6.63
C ARG A 68 -13.32 -2.14 -5.11
N GLY A 69 -13.04 -0.94 -4.58
CA GLY A 69 -13.28 -0.60 -3.17
C GLY A 69 -14.78 -0.49 -2.86
N GLU A 70 -15.17 -0.77 -1.63
CA GLU A 70 -16.58 -0.66 -1.18
C GLU A 70 -17.00 0.79 -0.81
N LYS A 71 -16.11 1.78 -1.00
CA LYS A 71 -16.30 3.14 -0.47
C LYS A 71 -17.15 4.06 -1.36
N PHE A 72 -17.25 3.75 -2.65
CA PHE A 72 -17.89 4.58 -3.68
C PHE A 72 -18.91 3.78 -4.49
N SER A 73 -19.85 4.48 -5.12
CA SER A 73 -20.82 3.85 -6.04
C SER A 73 -20.10 3.24 -7.25
N PRO A 74 -20.57 2.08 -7.76
CA PRO A 74 -19.98 1.47 -8.93
C PRO A 74 -20.37 2.22 -10.20
N VAL A 75 -19.41 2.33 -11.13
CA VAL A 75 -19.64 2.81 -12.49
C VAL A 75 -19.17 1.74 -13.46
N THR A 76 -20.09 1.20 -14.27
CA THR A 76 -19.73 0.30 -15.36
C THR A 76 -19.26 1.13 -16.55
N HIS A 77 -18.06 0.85 -17.06
CA HIS A 77 -17.50 1.51 -18.23
C HIS A 77 -18.20 1.07 -19.49
N THR A 78 -18.57 2.02 -20.34
CA THR A 78 -19.17 1.75 -21.64
C THR A 78 -18.12 1.17 -22.60
N VAL A 79 -16.90 1.71 -22.53
CA VAL A 79 -15.71 1.19 -23.21
C VAL A 79 -14.76 0.66 -22.15
N PRO A 80 -14.33 -0.61 -22.22
CA PRO A 80 -13.38 -1.16 -21.25
C PRO A 80 -12.11 -0.33 -21.11
N MET A 81 -11.65 -0.12 -19.88
CA MET A 81 -10.40 0.58 -19.59
C MET A 81 -9.26 -0.43 -19.54
N GLU A 82 -8.79 -0.85 -20.71
CA GLU A 82 -7.72 -1.83 -20.87
C GLU A 82 -6.40 -1.34 -20.25
N SER A 83 -5.56 -2.27 -19.79
CA SER A 83 -4.16 -2.02 -19.45
C SER A 83 -3.31 -1.93 -20.73
N LEU A 84 -2.02 -1.68 -20.59
CA LEU A 84 -1.07 -1.77 -21.69
C LEU A 84 -0.18 -3.01 -21.49
N HIS A 85 0.37 -3.53 -22.58
CA HIS A 85 1.46 -4.49 -22.51
C HIS A 85 2.76 -3.76 -22.22
N ASP A 86 3.57 -4.29 -21.30
CA ASP A 86 4.81 -3.66 -20.86
C ASP A 86 6.02 -4.28 -21.56
N SER A 87 6.86 -3.43 -22.13
CA SER A 87 8.17 -3.77 -22.72
C SER A 87 9.30 -3.18 -21.88
N PHE A 88 10.40 -3.91 -21.75
CA PHE A 88 11.56 -3.54 -20.92
C PHE A 88 12.85 -3.46 -21.74
N SER A 89 12.78 -3.70 -23.05
CA SER A 89 13.90 -3.62 -23.95
C SER A 89 13.49 -3.10 -25.33
N HIS A 90 14.43 -2.48 -26.04
CA HIS A 90 14.21 -2.02 -27.41
C HIS A 90 13.88 -3.19 -28.36
N SER A 91 14.44 -4.38 -28.12
CA SER A 91 14.12 -5.58 -28.91
C SER A 91 12.62 -5.92 -28.87
N GLU A 92 11.97 -5.73 -27.72
CA GLU A 92 10.52 -5.98 -27.59
C GLU A 92 9.68 -4.95 -28.35
N LEU A 93 10.14 -3.69 -28.43
CA LEU A 93 9.53 -2.67 -29.28
C LEU A 93 9.68 -2.99 -30.77
N PHE A 94 10.85 -3.51 -31.21
CA PHE A 94 11.00 -3.99 -32.59
C PHE A 94 10.12 -5.20 -32.89
N ASP A 95 9.91 -6.10 -31.94
CA ASP A 95 8.95 -7.19 -32.07
C ASP A 95 7.50 -6.71 -32.14
N PHE A 96 7.16 -5.67 -31.37
CA PHE A 96 5.87 -4.99 -31.47
C PHE A 96 5.67 -4.39 -32.88
N ASP A 97 6.64 -3.61 -33.38
CA ASP A 97 6.59 -3.01 -34.72
C ASP A 97 6.44 -4.09 -35.81
N ARG A 98 7.19 -5.19 -35.73
CA ARG A 98 7.09 -6.32 -36.66
C ARG A 98 5.67 -6.87 -36.71
N ARG A 99 5.03 -7.12 -35.55
CA ARG A 99 3.65 -7.62 -35.48
C ARG A 99 2.64 -6.62 -36.06
N VAL A 100 2.83 -5.33 -35.81
CA VAL A 100 1.96 -4.28 -36.36
C VAL A 100 2.13 -4.16 -37.86
N ARG A 101 3.36 -4.19 -38.39
CA ARG A 101 3.63 -4.05 -39.85
C ARG A 101 3.22 -5.28 -40.65
N GLU A 102 3.06 -6.45 -40.07
CA GLU A 102 2.41 -7.60 -40.70
C GLU A 102 0.97 -7.29 -41.12
N VAL A 103 0.28 -6.40 -40.39
CA VAL A 103 -1.11 -5.98 -40.65
C VAL A 103 -1.13 -4.65 -41.41
N ALA A 104 -0.28 -3.69 -41.04
CA ALA A 104 -0.22 -2.32 -41.59
C ALA A 104 1.21 -1.91 -41.93
N PRO A 105 1.73 -2.20 -43.12
CA PRO A 105 3.13 -1.92 -43.50
C PRO A 105 3.54 -0.44 -43.39
N ASN A 106 2.61 0.50 -43.60
CA ASN A 106 2.86 1.94 -43.58
C ASN A 106 2.30 2.60 -42.30
N VAL A 107 2.45 1.95 -41.16
CA VAL A 107 1.97 2.46 -39.87
C VAL A 107 2.76 3.70 -39.42
N LYS A 108 2.07 4.61 -38.72
CA LYS A 108 2.66 5.70 -37.95
C LYS A 108 2.43 5.47 -36.47
N TYR A 109 3.41 5.86 -35.67
CA TYR A 109 3.38 5.75 -34.22
C TYR A 109 3.32 7.12 -33.58
N VAL A 110 2.51 7.25 -32.53
CA VAL A 110 2.55 8.38 -31.59
C VAL A 110 3.28 7.92 -30.35
N VAL A 111 4.30 8.67 -29.92
CA VAL A 111 5.06 8.44 -28.69
C VAL A 111 4.73 9.55 -27.70
N GLU A 112 4.34 9.16 -26.49
CA GLU A 112 3.97 10.07 -25.40
C GLU A 112 4.53 9.59 -24.07
N PRO A 113 4.74 10.48 -23.06
CA PRO A 113 5.14 10.08 -21.71
C PRO A 113 4.07 9.19 -21.07
N LYS A 114 4.52 8.18 -20.30
CA LYS A 114 3.66 7.37 -19.45
C LYS A 114 3.63 7.95 -18.05
N PHE A 115 2.50 8.60 -17.72
CA PHE A 115 2.31 9.22 -16.42
C PHE A 115 2.13 8.18 -15.33
N ASP A 116 2.71 8.46 -14.18
CA ASP A 116 2.57 7.64 -12.98
C ASP A 116 1.55 8.25 -12.02
N GLY A 117 0.29 7.78 -12.14
CA GLY A 117 -0.84 8.32 -11.42
C GLY A 117 -1.98 7.33 -11.24
N LEU A 118 -3.22 7.82 -11.27
CA LEU A 118 -4.45 7.03 -11.22
C LEU A 118 -5.31 7.28 -12.45
N SER A 119 -5.56 6.23 -13.22
CA SER A 119 -6.34 6.31 -14.46
C SER A 119 -7.83 6.54 -14.17
N VAL A 120 -8.41 7.50 -14.88
CA VAL A 120 -9.81 7.89 -14.76
C VAL A 120 -10.48 8.05 -16.13
N SER A 121 -11.80 7.81 -16.15
CA SER A 121 -12.70 8.20 -17.25
C SER A 121 -13.50 9.43 -16.84
N CYS A 122 -13.66 10.39 -17.76
CA CYS A 122 -14.42 11.62 -17.56
C CYS A 122 -15.46 11.77 -18.68
N GLU A 123 -16.74 11.78 -18.31
CA GLU A 123 -17.87 11.94 -19.24
C GLU A 123 -18.38 13.37 -19.26
N TYR A 124 -18.64 13.86 -20.48
CA TYR A 124 -19.22 15.17 -20.75
C TYR A 124 -20.47 15.01 -21.61
N ARG A 125 -21.52 15.76 -21.26
CA ARG A 125 -22.75 15.88 -22.06
C ARG A 125 -23.02 17.33 -22.40
N ASN A 126 -23.13 17.64 -23.68
CA ASN A 126 -23.29 19.00 -24.16
C ASN A 126 -22.27 19.98 -23.53
N GLY A 127 -21.02 19.53 -23.43
CA GLY A 127 -19.92 20.28 -22.87
C GLY A 127 -19.87 20.41 -21.35
N VAL A 128 -20.80 19.80 -20.61
CA VAL A 128 -20.79 19.81 -19.14
C VAL A 128 -20.23 18.49 -18.62
N PHE A 129 -19.26 18.56 -17.69
CA PHE A 129 -18.75 17.39 -16.98
C PHE A 129 -19.85 16.79 -16.11
N VAL A 130 -20.22 15.54 -16.34
CA VAL A 130 -21.35 14.89 -15.66
C VAL A 130 -20.94 13.72 -14.77
N ARG A 131 -19.86 13.01 -15.11
CA ARG A 131 -19.41 11.87 -14.34
C ARG A 131 -17.92 11.62 -14.53
N GLY A 132 -17.28 11.20 -13.42
CA GLY A 132 -15.91 10.71 -13.45
C GLY A 132 -15.74 9.46 -12.63
N SER A 133 -15.02 8.48 -13.16
CA SER A 133 -14.81 7.19 -12.52
C SER A 133 -13.37 6.72 -12.61
N THR A 134 -12.93 5.94 -11.62
CA THR A 134 -11.63 5.26 -11.66
C THR A 134 -11.68 4.08 -12.61
N ARG A 135 -10.52 3.59 -13.06
CA ARG A 135 -10.43 2.40 -13.90
C ARG A 135 -11.06 1.15 -13.27
N GLY A 136 -10.86 0.96 -11.95
CA GLY A 136 -11.26 -0.26 -11.26
C GLY A 136 -10.58 -1.50 -11.87
N ASP A 137 -11.37 -2.55 -12.12
CA ASP A 137 -10.95 -3.78 -12.80
C ASP A 137 -10.94 -3.67 -14.35
N GLY A 138 -11.13 -2.47 -14.88
CA GLY A 138 -11.25 -2.20 -16.31
C GLY A 138 -12.68 -2.27 -16.85
N THR A 139 -13.59 -2.92 -16.15
CA THR A 139 -15.02 -3.03 -16.51
C THR A 139 -15.90 -2.20 -15.59
N VAL A 140 -15.59 -2.22 -14.29
CA VAL A 140 -16.31 -1.49 -13.24
C VAL A 140 -15.33 -0.68 -12.41
N GLY A 141 -15.51 0.63 -12.37
CA GLY A 141 -14.77 1.57 -11.55
C GLY A 141 -15.57 2.11 -10.38
N GLU A 142 -14.98 3.08 -9.67
CA GLU A 142 -15.58 3.82 -8.56
C GLU A 142 -15.98 5.22 -9.03
N ASP A 143 -17.16 5.69 -8.64
CA ASP A 143 -17.61 7.07 -8.91
C ASP A 143 -16.82 8.06 -8.04
N VAL A 144 -15.99 8.87 -8.68
CA VAL A 144 -15.16 9.90 -8.04
C VAL A 144 -15.47 11.30 -8.59
N THR A 145 -16.67 11.49 -9.10
CA THR A 145 -17.12 12.72 -9.76
C THR A 145 -16.87 13.95 -8.90
N ASP A 146 -17.31 13.93 -7.63
CA ASP A 146 -17.15 15.08 -6.71
C ASP A 146 -15.67 15.42 -6.45
N ASN A 147 -14.81 14.41 -6.45
CA ASN A 147 -13.38 14.60 -6.24
C ASN A 147 -12.71 15.16 -7.51
N LEU A 148 -13.05 14.65 -8.69
CA LEU A 148 -12.57 15.17 -9.98
C LEU A 148 -13.05 16.62 -10.22
N MET A 149 -14.23 17.00 -9.72
CA MET A 149 -14.69 18.39 -9.76
C MET A 149 -13.76 19.35 -9.03
N THR A 150 -12.92 18.90 -8.11
CA THR A 150 -11.96 19.72 -7.38
C THR A 150 -10.66 20.00 -8.16
N ILE A 151 -10.35 19.20 -9.18
CA ILE A 151 -9.14 19.35 -10.00
C ILE A 151 -9.31 20.56 -10.92
N ARG A 152 -8.45 21.57 -10.74
CA ARG A 152 -8.61 22.86 -11.43
C ARG A 152 -8.35 22.79 -12.92
N SER A 153 -7.39 22.00 -13.35
CA SER A 153 -7.00 21.83 -14.77
C SER A 153 -8.03 21.04 -15.58
N LEU A 154 -8.90 20.24 -14.94
CA LEU A 154 -9.97 19.55 -15.63
C LEU A 154 -11.10 20.52 -16.00
N PRO A 155 -11.44 20.74 -17.28
CA PRO A 155 -12.56 21.59 -17.68
C PRO A 155 -13.89 21.07 -17.11
N LYS A 156 -14.66 21.95 -16.44
CA LYS A 156 -16.01 21.61 -15.93
C LYS A 156 -17.09 21.91 -16.96
N LYS A 157 -16.78 22.83 -17.85
CA LYS A 157 -17.63 23.22 -18.99
C LYS A 157 -16.73 23.52 -20.18
N ILE A 158 -17.12 22.98 -21.32
CA ILE A 158 -16.42 23.11 -22.60
C ILE A 158 -17.36 23.83 -23.57
N GLU A 159 -16.86 24.87 -24.23
CA GLU A 159 -17.58 25.57 -25.29
C GLU A 159 -17.43 24.80 -26.61
N ASN A 160 -18.45 24.84 -27.44
CA ASN A 160 -18.48 24.14 -28.75
C ASN A 160 -18.20 22.61 -28.67
N ALA A 161 -18.54 22.01 -27.54
CA ALA A 161 -18.31 20.60 -27.29
C ALA A 161 -19.28 19.71 -28.10
N PRO A 162 -18.91 18.46 -28.40
CA PRO A 162 -19.81 17.46 -28.95
C PRO A 162 -20.96 17.12 -27.98
N ALA A 163 -22.03 16.51 -28.49
CA ALA A 163 -23.18 16.11 -27.67
C ALA A 163 -22.79 15.15 -26.55
N PHE A 164 -21.86 14.23 -26.84
CA PHE A 164 -21.24 13.34 -25.89
C PHE A 164 -19.74 13.27 -26.13
N LEU A 165 -18.97 13.30 -25.03
CA LEU A 165 -17.52 13.10 -25.03
C LEU A 165 -17.13 12.33 -23.77
N GLU A 166 -16.47 11.19 -23.95
CA GLU A 166 -15.81 10.46 -22.88
C GLU A 166 -14.30 10.45 -23.13
N VAL A 167 -13.54 10.93 -22.15
CA VAL A 167 -12.08 10.99 -22.24
C VAL A 167 -11.44 10.17 -21.13
N ARG A 168 -10.25 9.63 -21.41
CA ARG A 168 -9.41 8.94 -20.44
C ARG A 168 -8.21 9.80 -20.10
N GLY A 169 -7.92 9.90 -18.82
CA GLY A 169 -6.77 10.64 -18.31
C GLY A 169 -6.10 9.95 -17.14
N GLU A 170 -4.97 10.51 -16.71
CA GLU A 170 -4.24 10.10 -15.53
C GLU A 170 -4.21 11.25 -14.53
N VAL A 171 -4.80 11.02 -13.35
CA VAL A 171 -4.73 11.97 -12.23
C VAL A 171 -3.42 11.74 -11.49
N TYR A 172 -2.68 12.81 -11.28
CA TYR A 172 -1.37 12.78 -10.64
C TYR A 172 -1.24 13.86 -9.56
N MET A 173 -0.20 13.76 -8.77
CA MET A 173 0.23 14.80 -7.84
C MET A 173 1.62 15.26 -8.26
N SER A 174 1.81 16.58 -8.41
CA SER A 174 3.12 17.14 -8.71
C SER A 174 4.09 16.92 -7.55
N PHE A 175 5.40 16.92 -7.84
CA PHE A 175 6.42 16.76 -6.81
C PHE A 175 6.34 17.86 -5.75
N ASP A 176 6.06 19.11 -6.16
CA ASP A 176 5.89 20.21 -5.23
C ASP A 176 4.71 20.00 -4.29
N SER A 177 3.55 19.62 -4.83
CA SER A 177 2.35 19.31 -4.03
C SER A 177 2.55 18.12 -3.12
N PHE A 178 3.29 17.09 -3.59
CA PHE A 178 3.63 15.90 -2.80
C PHE A 178 4.54 16.25 -1.62
N ASN A 179 5.58 17.04 -1.85
CA ASN A 179 6.52 17.46 -0.79
C ASN A 179 5.83 18.33 0.27
N GLU A 180 4.93 19.26 -0.15
CA GLU A 180 4.09 20.02 0.78
C GLU A 180 3.20 19.10 1.64
N LEU A 181 2.58 18.10 1.00
CA LEU A 181 1.70 17.15 1.68
C LEU A 181 2.45 16.26 2.67
N VAL A 182 3.61 15.72 2.29
CA VAL A 182 4.45 14.90 3.17
C VAL A 182 4.85 15.70 4.40
N LYS A 183 5.28 16.96 4.21
CA LYS A 183 5.62 17.83 5.32
C LYS A 183 4.41 18.10 6.23
N GLU A 184 3.23 18.37 5.67
CA GLU A 184 2.00 18.54 6.46
C GLU A 184 1.68 17.28 7.28
N GLN A 185 1.86 16.09 6.69
CA GLN A 185 1.61 14.82 7.38
C GLN A 185 2.63 14.58 8.51
N GLU A 186 3.91 14.90 8.27
CA GLU A 186 4.95 14.82 9.29
C GLU A 186 4.69 15.80 10.44
N ASP A 187 4.33 17.05 10.13
CA ASP A 187 3.99 18.08 11.13
C ASP A 187 2.75 17.68 11.97
N ASN A 188 1.81 16.94 11.38
CA ASN A 188 0.61 16.42 12.04
C ASN A 188 0.81 15.02 12.66
N GLU A 189 2.03 14.46 12.63
CA GLU A 189 2.35 13.11 13.12
C GLU A 189 1.55 12.00 12.40
N GLU A 190 1.10 12.26 11.17
CA GLU A 190 0.46 11.28 10.32
C GLU A 190 1.51 10.45 9.55
N LYS A 191 1.14 9.24 9.16
CA LYS A 191 2.01 8.42 8.30
C LYS A 191 2.06 9.04 6.90
N PRO A 192 3.23 9.51 6.43
CA PRO A 192 3.33 10.15 5.11
C PRO A 192 3.07 9.16 3.98
N PHE A 193 2.55 9.68 2.87
CA PHE A 193 2.48 8.92 1.62
C PHE A 193 3.90 8.60 1.13
N LYS A 194 4.02 7.47 0.47
CA LYS A 194 5.32 6.94 0.07
C LYS A 194 5.83 7.52 -1.25
N ASN A 195 4.93 7.78 -2.21
CA ASN A 195 5.24 8.37 -3.50
C ASN A 195 4.06 9.22 -4.02
N PRO A 196 4.27 10.06 -5.05
CA PRO A 196 3.24 10.92 -5.64
C PRO A 196 2.02 10.15 -6.16
N ARG A 197 2.21 8.96 -6.75
CA ARG A 197 1.13 8.11 -7.26
C ARG A 197 0.19 7.66 -6.15
N ASN A 198 0.75 7.11 -5.04
CA ASN A 198 -0.05 6.70 -3.88
C ASN A 198 -0.76 7.89 -3.22
N ALA A 199 -0.10 9.05 -3.20
CA ALA A 199 -0.70 10.29 -2.72
C ALA A 199 -1.87 10.74 -3.62
N ALA A 200 -1.73 10.66 -4.93
CA ALA A 200 -2.79 10.97 -5.89
C ALA A 200 -3.97 10.00 -5.73
N ALA A 201 -3.71 8.69 -5.74
CA ALA A 201 -4.74 7.64 -5.59
C ALA A 201 -5.49 7.75 -4.25
N GLY A 202 -4.75 7.88 -3.13
CA GLY A 202 -5.34 8.04 -1.80
C GLY A 202 -6.09 9.36 -1.63
N SER A 203 -5.69 10.42 -2.32
CA SER A 203 -6.36 11.73 -2.31
C SER A 203 -7.62 11.75 -3.17
N LEU A 204 -7.60 11.11 -4.36
CA LEU A 204 -8.76 11.04 -5.23
C LEU A 204 -9.87 10.15 -4.65
N ARG A 205 -9.52 9.16 -3.81
CA ARG A 205 -10.46 8.25 -3.14
C ARG A 205 -10.87 8.71 -1.73
N GLN A 206 -10.85 10.03 -1.45
CA GLN A 206 -11.37 10.59 -0.20
C GLN A 206 -12.90 10.72 -0.25
N LYS A 207 -13.59 10.32 0.84
CA LYS A 207 -15.06 10.49 0.96
C LYS A 207 -15.49 11.96 1.01
N ASN A 208 -14.60 12.84 1.44
CA ASN A 208 -14.83 14.27 1.55
C ASN A 208 -14.00 15.01 0.49
N SER A 209 -14.64 15.47 -0.57
CA SER A 209 -14.00 16.19 -1.67
C SER A 209 -13.28 17.48 -1.24
N LYS A 210 -13.60 18.06 -0.07
CA LYS A 210 -12.85 19.19 0.48
C LYS A 210 -11.41 18.80 0.87
N ILE A 211 -11.18 17.55 1.24
CA ILE A 211 -9.83 17.03 1.48
C ILE A 211 -9.08 16.92 0.15
N THR A 212 -9.72 16.32 -0.86
CA THR A 212 -9.15 16.23 -2.22
C THR A 212 -8.79 17.61 -2.77
N ALA A 213 -9.65 18.61 -2.58
CA ALA A 213 -9.41 19.99 -3.03
C ALA A 213 -8.13 20.60 -2.43
N LYS A 214 -7.78 20.26 -1.19
CA LYS A 214 -6.55 20.73 -0.53
C LYS A 214 -5.28 20.06 -1.07
N ARG A 215 -5.41 18.85 -1.64
CA ARG A 215 -4.29 18.01 -2.08
C ARG A 215 -3.70 18.44 -3.44
N LYS A 216 -4.29 19.46 -4.09
CA LYS A 216 -3.81 20.06 -5.35
C LYS A 216 -3.50 19.03 -6.44
N LEU A 217 -4.44 18.09 -6.67
CA LEU A 217 -4.31 17.10 -7.75
C LEU A 217 -4.39 17.78 -9.11
N ASP A 218 -3.75 17.16 -10.10
CA ASP A 218 -3.78 17.55 -11.50
C ASP A 218 -4.11 16.35 -12.39
N ILE A 219 -4.33 16.58 -13.69
CA ILE A 219 -4.68 15.52 -14.64
C ILE A 219 -4.04 15.77 -16.00
N PHE A 220 -3.58 14.71 -16.65
CA PHE A 220 -3.35 14.69 -18.10
C PHE A 220 -4.38 13.81 -18.79
N VAL A 221 -4.95 14.33 -19.88
CA VAL A 221 -5.88 13.57 -20.74
C VAL A 221 -5.12 13.06 -21.94
N PHE A 222 -5.20 11.75 -22.21
CA PHE A 222 -4.38 11.08 -23.21
C PHE A 222 -5.17 10.22 -24.19
N ASN A 223 -6.51 10.17 -24.09
CA ASN A 223 -7.33 9.42 -25.04
C ASN A 223 -8.79 9.90 -25.06
N ILE A 224 -9.40 9.89 -26.24
CA ILE A 224 -10.85 9.95 -26.42
C ILE A 224 -11.37 8.51 -26.41
N GLN A 225 -12.26 8.18 -25.46
CA GLN A 225 -12.89 6.86 -25.38
C GLN A 225 -14.12 6.78 -26.28
N GLN A 226 -14.97 7.82 -26.26
CA GLN A 226 -16.14 7.98 -27.10
C GLN A 226 -16.38 9.44 -27.43
N ILE A 227 -16.91 9.70 -28.63
CA ILE A 227 -17.30 11.02 -29.10
C ILE A 227 -18.47 10.91 -30.06
N GLU A 228 -19.45 11.85 -29.98
CA GLU A 228 -20.59 11.91 -30.89
C GLU A 228 -20.57 13.21 -31.71
N GLY A 229 -20.76 13.08 -33.00
CA GLY A 229 -20.93 14.24 -33.91
C GLY A 229 -19.63 14.87 -34.40
N VAL A 230 -18.47 14.28 -34.08
CA VAL A 230 -17.15 14.69 -34.57
C VAL A 230 -16.42 13.46 -35.10
N GLU A 231 -15.90 13.56 -36.33
CA GLU A 231 -15.09 12.48 -36.91
C GLU A 231 -13.61 12.70 -36.60
N ILE A 232 -13.01 11.76 -35.88
CA ILE A 232 -11.60 11.71 -35.57
C ILE A 232 -11.05 10.37 -36.03
N THR A 233 -10.04 10.40 -36.88
CA THR A 233 -9.53 9.19 -37.55
C THR A 233 -8.18 8.75 -37.01
N SER A 234 -7.52 9.58 -36.21
CA SER A 234 -6.20 9.26 -35.65
C SER A 234 -6.04 9.78 -34.25
N HIS A 235 -5.06 9.19 -33.53
CA HIS A 235 -4.78 9.53 -32.16
C HIS A 235 -4.28 10.97 -31.99
N HIS A 236 -3.34 11.40 -32.82
CA HIS A 236 -2.83 12.77 -32.76
C HIS A 236 -3.93 13.81 -33.01
N GLN A 237 -4.84 13.57 -34.00
CA GLN A 237 -5.99 14.45 -34.19
C GLN A 237 -6.89 14.52 -32.95
N GLY A 238 -7.04 13.38 -32.26
CA GLY A 238 -7.77 13.33 -30.99
C GLY A 238 -7.11 14.17 -29.91
N LEU A 239 -5.78 14.11 -29.75
CA LEU A 239 -5.04 14.90 -28.78
C LEU A 239 -5.07 16.40 -29.10
N ASP A 240 -4.94 16.77 -30.38
CA ASP A 240 -5.06 18.16 -30.84
C ASP A 240 -6.46 18.71 -30.54
N TYR A 241 -7.49 17.93 -30.86
CA TYR A 241 -8.88 18.31 -30.58
C TYR A 241 -9.15 18.47 -29.08
N LEU A 242 -8.61 17.59 -28.22
CA LEU A 242 -8.71 17.73 -26.78
C LEU A 242 -7.99 19.00 -26.28
N THR A 243 -6.84 19.33 -26.86
CA THR A 243 -6.11 20.57 -26.55
C THR A 243 -6.92 21.81 -26.93
N GLU A 244 -7.56 21.82 -28.12
CA GLU A 244 -8.47 22.89 -28.57
C GLU A 244 -9.68 23.07 -27.65
N LEU A 245 -10.18 21.97 -27.07
CA LEU A 245 -11.27 21.98 -26.09
C LEU A 245 -10.81 22.43 -24.69
N GLY A 246 -9.51 22.67 -24.49
CA GLY A 246 -8.92 23.15 -23.23
C GLY A 246 -8.56 22.05 -22.22
N PHE A 247 -8.48 20.81 -22.65
CA PHE A 247 -7.95 19.73 -21.79
C PHE A 247 -6.41 19.82 -21.67
N PRO A 248 -5.84 19.55 -20.50
CA PRO A 248 -4.41 19.35 -20.37
C PRO A 248 -4.00 18.03 -21.02
N THR A 249 -3.31 18.10 -22.15
CA THR A 249 -2.77 16.94 -22.86
C THR A 249 -1.26 16.89 -22.70
N ALA A 250 -0.69 15.68 -22.81
CA ALA A 250 0.76 15.51 -22.86
C ALA A 250 1.33 16.01 -24.20
N PHE A 251 2.60 16.33 -24.21
CA PHE A 251 3.32 16.43 -25.48
C PHE A 251 3.44 15.05 -26.10
N TYR A 252 3.45 15.00 -27.41
CA TYR A 252 3.63 13.79 -28.20
C TYR A 252 4.43 14.10 -29.46
N ASN A 253 5.04 13.05 -30.04
CA ASN A 253 5.67 13.12 -31.35
C ASN A 253 5.22 11.94 -32.22
N ILE A 254 5.24 12.13 -33.55
CA ILE A 254 4.77 11.15 -34.53
C ILE A 254 5.96 10.63 -35.32
N PHE A 255 6.04 9.31 -35.49
CA PHE A 255 7.14 8.64 -36.20
C PHE A 255 6.60 7.62 -37.19
N GLU A 256 7.30 7.46 -38.32
CA GLU A 256 7.04 6.41 -39.32
C GLU A 256 8.01 5.24 -39.12
N ASP A 257 9.11 5.47 -38.41
CA ASP A 257 10.13 4.49 -38.10
C ASP A 257 10.16 4.19 -36.59
N ILE A 258 10.18 2.91 -36.24
CA ILE A 258 10.25 2.48 -34.84
C ILE A 258 11.59 2.84 -34.20
N GLN A 259 12.68 2.93 -34.98
CA GLN A 259 13.97 3.34 -34.45
C GLN A 259 13.94 4.80 -33.99
N GLU A 260 13.30 5.70 -34.74
CA GLU A 260 13.11 7.10 -34.35
C GLU A 260 12.19 7.19 -33.11
N ALA A 261 11.17 6.32 -33.03
CA ALA A 261 10.31 6.22 -31.85
C ALA A 261 11.10 5.78 -30.60
N VAL A 262 12.04 4.84 -30.74
CA VAL A 262 12.94 4.41 -29.66
C VAL A 262 13.87 5.56 -29.20
N GLU A 263 14.42 6.35 -30.14
CA GLU A 263 15.24 7.52 -29.80
C GLU A 263 14.42 8.57 -29.00
N GLU A 264 13.15 8.75 -29.37
CA GLU A 264 12.25 9.63 -28.62
C GLU A 264 11.94 9.08 -27.23
N ILE A 265 11.73 7.77 -27.07
CA ILE A 265 11.57 7.11 -25.77
C ILE A 265 12.78 7.38 -24.89
N GLU A 266 14.01 7.22 -25.43
CA GLU A 266 15.23 7.51 -24.69
C GLU A 266 15.32 9.01 -24.32
N ARG A 267 14.94 9.92 -25.23
CA ARG A 267 14.89 11.35 -24.97
C ARG A 267 13.95 11.67 -23.81
N ILE A 268 12.73 11.10 -23.81
CA ILE A 268 11.76 11.25 -22.71
C ILE A 268 12.35 10.69 -21.40
N GLY A 269 13.02 9.53 -21.45
CA GLY A 269 13.70 8.92 -20.31
C GLY A 269 14.78 9.82 -19.70
N ASN A 270 15.59 10.47 -20.54
CA ASN A 270 16.62 11.41 -20.11
C ASN A 270 16.04 12.71 -19.50
N MET A 271 14.79 13.05 -19.83
CA MET A 271 14.07 14.18 -19.23
C MET A 271 13.40 13.84 -17.91
N ARG A 272 13.41 12.59 -17.44
CA ARG A 272 12.92 12.24 -16.10
C ARG A 272 13.61 13.11 -15.06
N GLY A 273 12.87 13.61 -14.09
CA GLY A 273 13.39 14.52 -13.08
C GLY A 273 13.50 16.00 -13.52
N THR A 274 13.26 16.34 -14.79
CA THR A 274 13.04 17.74 -15.21
C THR A 274 11.57 18.11 -15.19
N PHE A 275 10.68 17.11 -15.20
CA PHE A 275 9.24 17.33 -15.05
C PHE A 275 8.88 17.53 -13.58
N ASP A 276 7.80 18.29 -13.31
CA ASP A 276 7.20 18.40 -11.97
C ASP A 276 6.20 17.24 -11.69
N TYR A 277 6.32 16.14 -12.39
CA TYR A 277 5.49 14.94 -12.23
C TYR A 277 6.28 13.68 -12.54
N ALA A 278 5.81 12.55 -11.99
CA ALA A 278 6.45 11.25 -12.21
C ALA A 278 6.01 10.63 -13.54
N ILE A 279 6.96 10.00 -14.22
CA ILE A 279 6.73 9.11 -15.36
C ILE A 279 7.46 7.78 -15.12
N ASP A 280 6.82 6.67 -15.40
CA ASP A 280 7.37 5.32 -15.25
C ASP A 280 7.79 4.69 -16.59
N GLY A 281 7.52 5.39 -17.70
CA GLY A 281 7.79 4.90 -19.04
C GLY A 281 7.46 5.91 -20.14
N ALA A 282 7.34 5.38 -21.34
CA ALA A 282 6.75 6.03 -22.50
C ALA A 282 5.76 5.06 -23.18
N VAL A 283 4.76 5.58 -23.88
CA VAL A 283 3.77 4.77 -24.58
C VAL A 283 3.92 4.99 -26.09
N VAL A 284 4.03 3.90 -26.82
CA VAL A 284 3.98 3.89 -28.29
C VAL A 284 2.61 3.42 -28.72
N LYS A 285 1.92 4.20 -29.50
CA LYS A 285 0.56 3.90 -30.00
C LYS A 285 0.52 3.98 -31.51
N VAL A 286 -0.15 3.03 -32.15
CA VAL A 286 -0.51 3.15 -33.57
C VAL A 286 -1.43 4.37 -33.73
N ASP A 287 -1.12 5.26 -34.65
CA ASP A 287 -1.84 6.52 -34.80
C ASP A 287 -3.23 6.34 -35.42
N ASP A 288 -3.34 5.61 -36.53
CA ASP A 288 -4.56 5.43 -37.31
C ASP A 288 -5.57 4.50 -36.60
N PHE A 289 -6.81 4.99 -36.41
CA PHE A 289 -7.86 4.24 -35.70
C PHE A 289 -8.37 3.03 -36.48
N ALA A 290 -8.46 3.11 -37.83
CA ALA A 290 -8.86 1.97 -38.63
C ALA A 290 -7.84 0.82 -38.50
N THR A 291 -6.56 1.14 -38.44
CA THR A 291 -5.49 0.16 -38.16
C THR A 291 -5.62 -0.44 -36.76
N ARG A 292 -6.00 0.35 -35.74
CA ARG A 292 -6.23 -0.18 -34.37
C ARG A 292 -7.36 -1.21 -34.35
N GLU A 293 -8.44 -0.98 -35.06
CA GLU A 293 -9.57 -1.93 -35.18
C GLU A 293 -9.12 -3.26 -35.80
N LEU A 294 -8.27 -3.20 -36.85
CA LEU A 294 -7.73 -4.40 -37.50
C LEU A 294 -6.80 -5.20 -36.54
N LEU A 295 -6.00 -4.53 -35.74
CA LEU A 295 -5.10 -5.16 -34.77
C LEU A 295 -5.86 -5.75 -33.59
N GLY A 296 -6.93 -5.06 -33.15
CA GLY A 296 -7.77 -5.46 -32.04
C GLY A 296 -7.06 -5.47 -30.68
N SER A 297 -7.68 -6.19 -29.73
CA SER A 297 -7.19 -6.31 -28.36
C SER A 297 -7.12 -7.77 -27.92
N THR A 298 -6.36 -8.03 -26.89
CA THR A 298 -6.43 -9.25 -26.09
C THR A 298 -7.49 -9.10 -24.99
N ALA A 299 -7.63 -10.05 -24.10
CA ALA A 299 -8.53 -9.92 -22.95
C ALA A 299 -8.07 -8.85 -21.95
N LYS A 300 -6.81 -8.37 -22.00
CA LYS A 300 -6.18 -7.49 -21.00
C LYS A 300 -5.67 -6.19 -21.59
N TYR A 301 -5.12 -6.21 -22.79
CA TYR A 301 -4.45 -5.06 -23.41
C TYR A 301 -4.65 -5.00 -24.93
N PRO A 302 -4.61 -3.79 -25.52
CA PRO A 302 -4.71 -3.59 -26.96
C PRO A 302 -3.41 -4.04 -27.64
N LYS A 303 -3.52 -4.53 -28.89
CA LYS A 303 -2.36 -4.93 -29.70
C LYS A 303 -1.74 -3.77 -30.46
N TRP A 304 -2.35 -2.59 -30.42
CA TRP A 304 -1.94 -1.37 -31.11
C TRP A 304 -1.19 -0.38 -30.22
N ALA A 305 -0.92 -0.74 -28.96
CA ALA A 305 -0.15 0.09 -28.04
C ALA A 305 0.80 -0.76 -27.21
N GLU A 306 1.96 -0.19 -26.91
CA GLU A 306 3.01 -0.80 -26.09
C GLU A 306 3.54 0.23 -25.12
N ALA A 307 3.73 -0.14 -23.86
CA ALA A 307 4.29 0.70 -22.82
C ALA A 307 5.73 0.29 -22.57
N TYR A 308 6.68 1.15 -22.93
CA TYR A 308 8.07 0.95 -22.57
C TYR A 308 8.32 1.42 -21.15
N LYS A 309 8.78 0.53 -20.27
CA LYS A 309 9.06 0.81 -18.87
C LYS A 309 10.53 1.16 -18.67
N TYR A 310 10.79 2.29 -18.05
CA TYR A 310 12.14 2.66 -17.68
C TYR A 310 12.64 1.84 -16.49
N PRO A 311 13.94 1.51 -16.45
CA PRO A 311 14.52 0.98 -15.23
C PRO A 311 14.39 1.98 -14.07
N PRO A 312 14.38 1.52 -12.81
CA PRO A 312 14.41 2.39 -11.66
C PRO A 312 15.55 3.42 -11.76
N GLU A 313 15.26 4.65 -11.32
CA GLU A 313 16.26 5.71 -11.35
C GLU A 313 17.38 5.41 -10.36
N GLU A 314 18.63 5.49 -10.84
CA GLU A 314 19.84 5.29 -10.06
C GLU A 314 20.69 6.56 -10.08
N LYS A 315 21.25 6.95 -8.94
CA LYS A 315 22.14 8.10 -8.82
C LYS A 315 23.40 7.75 -8.04
N ALA A 316 24.49 8.34 -8.48
CA ALA A 316 25.74 8.29 -7.73
C ALA A 316 25.76 9.40 -6.68
N THR A 317 26.16 9.06 -5.45
CA THR A 317 26.36 10.02 -4.36
C THR A 317 27.48 9.55 -3.44
N LYS A 318 28.07 10.49 -2.69
CA LYS A 318 29.17 10.20 -1.77
C LYS A 318 28.64 9.81 -0.40
N LEU A 319 29.10 8.68 0.14
CA LEU A 319 28.84 8.25 1.51
C LEU A 319 29.73 9.04 2.47
N LEU A 320 29.12 9.88 3.28
CA LEU A 320 29.79 10.76 4.24
C LEU A 320 30.04 10.07 5.57
N GLU A 321 29.03 9.31 6.06
CA GLU A 321 29.04 8.69 7.39
C GLU A 321 28.09 7.48 7.39
N VAL A 322 28.30 6.57 8.35
CA VAL A 322 27.37 5.46 8.65
C VAL A 322 26.90 5.60 10.09
N GLU A 323 25.62 5.87 10.26
CA GLU A 323 24.96 5.88 11.57
C GLU A 323 24.41 4.50 11.91
N ILE A 324 24.48 4.11 13.18
CA ILE A 324 23.87 2.88 13.68
C ILE A 324 22.62 3.20 14.48
N ASN A 325 21.49 2.77 13.98
CA ASN A 325 20.21 2.85 14.67
C ASN A 325 19.95 1.57 15.49
N VAL A 326 19.48 1.71 16.71
CA VAL A 326 19.07 0.59 17.55
C VAL A 326 17.55 0.43 17.45
N GLY A 327 17.11 -0.69 16.91
CA GLY A 327 15.69 -1.03 16.77
C GLY A 327 15.06 -1.48 18.10
N ARG A 328 13.74 -1.60 18.12
CA ARG A 328 12.95 -2.05 19.28
C ARG A 328 13.42 -3.39 19.86
N THR A 329 13.80 -4.32 19.01
CA THR A 329 14.32 -5.65 19.40
C THR A 329 15.84 -5.68 19.60
N GLY A 330 16.48 -4.52 19.77
CA GLY A 330 17.90 -4.38 19.96
C GLY A 330 18.74 -4.50 18.67
N VAL A 331 18.15 -4.77 17.52
CA VAL A 331 18.88 -4.89 16.23
C VAL A 331 19.57 -3.58 15.90
N LEU A 332 20.87 -3.66 15.60
CA LEU A 332 21.67 -2.55 15.11
C LEU A 332 21.56 -2.49 13.58
N THR A 333 20.94 -1.43 13.09
CA THR A 333 20.71 -1.22 11.65
C THR A 333 21.58 -0.07 11.15
N PRO A 334 22.51 -0.30 10.22
CA PRO A 334 23.33 0.74 9.64
C PRO A 334 22.54 1.56 8.60
N VAL A 335 22.69 2.88 8.66
CA VAL A 335 22.11 3.85 7.73
C VAL A 335 23.22 4.74 7.22
N GLY A 336 23.41 4.77 5.90
CA GLY A 336 24.34 5.68 5.25
C GLY A 336 23.82 7.10 5.21
N ILE A 337 24.68 8.06 5.54
CA ILE A 337 24.47 9.50 5.33
C ILE A 337 25.25 9.91 4.08
N PHE A 338 24.59 10.55 3.14
CA PHE A 338 25.13 10.86 1.83
C PHE A 338 25.10 12.36 1.52
N GLU A 339 25.91 12.78 0.56
CA GLU A 339 25.70 14.08 -0.08
C GLU A 339 24.27 14.09 -0.65
N PRO A 340 23.46 15.16 -0.37
CA PRO A 340 22.09 15.20 -0.85
C PRO A 340 22.01 15.10 -2.37
N VAL A 341 21.19 14.18 -2.90
CA VAL A 341 20.98 14.00 -4.32
C VAL A 341 19.50 13.89 -4.64
N PHE A 342 19.05 14.53 -5.73
CA PHE A 342 17.69 14.42 -6.18
C PHE A 342 17.49 13.07 -6.90
N LEU A 343 16.55 12.26 -6.41
CA LEU A 343 16.29 10.91 -6.88
C LEU A 343 14.80 10.61 -6.83
N ALA A 344 14.21 10.27 -7.96
CA ALA A 344 12.80 9.93 -8.09
C ALA A 344 11.88 10.89 -7.29
N GLY A 345 11.96 12.20 -7.62
CA GLY A 345 11.08 13.24 -7.11
C GLY A 345 11.35 13.76 -5.70
N THR A 346 12.36 13.26 -4.98
CA THR A 346 12.73 13.77 -3.65
C THR A 346 14.23 13.88 -3.47
N THR A 347 14.66 14.73 -2.53
CA THR A 347 16.07 14.80 -2.13
C THR A 347 16.37 13.70 -1.13
N VAL A 348 17.31 12.83 -1.49
CA VAL A 348 17.79 11.72 -0.65
C VAL A 348 19.14 12.09 -0.06
N SER A 349 19.26 12.02 1.26
CA SER A 349 20.50 12.18 2.02
C SER A 349 20.78 11.00 2.96
N ARG A 350 19.85 10.04 3.04
CA ARG A 350 19.96 8.84 3.90
C ARG A 350 19.46 7.63 3.13
N ALA A 351 20.17 6.51 3.23
CA ALA A 351 19.74 5.24 2.66
C ALA A 351 20.11 4.08 3.58
N THR A 352 19.33 3.00 3.52
CA THR A 352 19.64 1.80 4.31
C THR A 352 20.88 1.09 3.79
N LEU A 353 21.69 0.59 4.73
CA LEU A 353 22.80 -0.33 4.47
C LEU A 353 22.49 -1.74 5.00
N HIS A 354 21.21 -2.00 5.31
CA HIS A 354 20.64 -3.26 5.75
C HIS A 354 21.29 -3.86 7.01
N ASN A 355 22.50 -4.40 6.90
CA ASN A 355 23.25 -5.05 7.99
C ASN A 355 24.76 -5.05 7.69
N LYS A 356 25.54 -5.58 8.66
CA LYS A 356 27.00 -5.67 8.51
C LYS A 356 27.42 -6.51 7.30
N ASP A 357 26.76 -7.65 7.08
CA ASP A 357 27.14 -8.58 6.01
C ASP A 357 26.96 -7.93 4.63
N PHE A 358 25.93 -7.12 4.47
CA PHE A 358 25.70 -6.33 3.25
C PHE A 358 26.83 -5.31 3.00
N ILE A 359 27.28 -4.60 4.05
CA ILE A 359 28.40 -3.65 3.95
C ILE A 359 29.68 -4.38 3.55
N ASP A 360 29.97 -5.52 4.19
CA ASP A 360 31.17 -6.33 3.92
C ASP A 360 31.14 -6.94 2.51
N GLU A 361 29.99 -7.50 2.09
CA GLU A 361 29.80 -8.10 0.76
C GLU A 361 29.98 -7.09 -0.38
N LYS A 362 29.42 -5.89 -0.19
CA LYS A 362 29.52 -4.80 -1.16
C LYS A 362 30.83 -4.04 -1.09
N GLY A 363 31.65 -4.27 -0.06
CA GLY A 363 32.91 -3.57 0.18
C GLY A 363 32.74 -2.07 0.41
N ILE A 364 31.63 -1.66 1.05
CA ILE A 364 31.28 -0.25 1.24
C ILE A 364 32.18 0.39 2.29
N CYS A 365 32.84 1.48 1.91
CA CYS A 365 33.69 2.29 2.79
C CYS A 365 33.12 3.70 2.93
N VAL A 366 33.34 4.30 4.10
CA VAL A 366 33.04 5.73 4.29
C VAL A 366 33.96 6.57 3.41
N GLY A 367 33.39 7.47 2.62
CA GLY A 367 34.12 8.26 1.62
C GLY A 367 33.96 7.76 0.19
N ASP A 368 33.33 6.60 -0.02
CA ASP A 368 33.05 6.04 -1.35
C ASP A 368 31.96 6.83 -2.07
N THR A 369 32.05 6.81 -3.41
CA THR A 369 30.94 7.13 -4.28
C THR A 369 30.13 5.86 -4.52
N VAL A 370 28.88 5.84 -4.09
CA VAL A 370 27.98 4.69 -4.21
C VAL A 370 26.83 5.00 -5.15
N ILE A 371 26.25 3.96 -5.73
CA ILE A 371 25.00 4.04 -6.48
C ILE A 371 23.86 3.77 -5.51
N ILE A 372 22.91 4.70 -5.48
CA ILE A 372 21.66 4.56 -4.71
C ILE A 372 20.47 4.51 -5.64
N ARG A 373 19.44 3.79 -5.21
CA ARG A 373 18.08 3.81 -5.80
C ARG A 373 17.05 3.84 -4.68
N LYS A 374 15.79 4.01 -5.04
CA LYS A 374 14.67 3.76 -4.13
C LYS A 374 14.11 2.37 -4.37
N ALA A 375 14.26 1.47 -3.39
CA ALA A 375 13.58 0.18 -3.42
C ALA A 375 12.06 0.41 -3.33
N GLY A 376 11.33 -0.14 -4.31
CA GLY A 376 9.89 0.07 -4.40
C GLY A 376 9.50 1.54 -4.61
N GLU A 377 10.36 2.33 -5.26
CA GLU A 377 10.20 3.79 -5.44
C GLU A 377 10.08 4.59 -4.13
N ILE A 378 10.41 3.96 -3.01
CA ILE A 378 10.11 4.45 -1.66
C ILE A 378 11.36 4.55 -0.79
N ILE A 379 12.01 3.41 -0.53
CA ILE A 379 13.07 3.30 0.47
C ILE A 379 14.42 3.44 -0.21
N PRO A 380 15.18 4.52 0.07
CA PRO A 380 16.53 4.64 -0.47
C PRO A 380 17.41 3.51 0.05
N GLU A 381 18.09 2.83 -0.86
CA GLU A 381 19.07 1.78 -0.59
C GLU A 381 20.33 1.96 -1.43
N VAL A 382 21.44 1.45 -0.94
CA VAL A 382 22.70 1.37 -1.71
C VAL A 382 22.71 0.10 -2.54
N LEU A 383 22.99 0.24 -3.84
CA LEU A 383 23.11 -0.91 -4.75
C LEU A 383 24.52 -1.45 -4.79
N SER A 384 25.49 -0.56 -4.99
CA SER A 384 26.88 -0.91 -5.23
C SER A 384 27.81 0.26 -4.96
N VAL A 385 29.08 -0.02 -4.78
CA VAL A 385 30.15 0.98 -4.83
C VAL A 385 30.45 1.26 -6.31
N LYS A 386 30.39 2.52 -6.71
CA LYS A 386 30.80 2.99 -8.04
C LYS A 386 32.30 3.21 -8.10
N GLU A 387 32.84 3.84 -7.05
CA GLU A 387 34.24 4.21 -6.96
C GLU A 387 34.64 4.37 -5.49
N HIS A 388 35.81 3.79 -5.13
CA HIS A 388 36.40 4.02 -3.82
C HIS A 388 37.06 5.39 -3.76
N GLY A 389 36.78 6.15 -2.71
CA GLY A 389 37.41 7.45 -2.50
C GLY A 389 38.90 7.30 -2.16
N GLU A 390 39.72 8.29 -2.50
CA GLU A 390 41.19 8.27 -2.20
C GLU A 390 41.49 8.06 -0.70
N ASN A 391 40.57 8.51 0.18
CA ASN A 391 40.68 8.37 1.63
C ASN A 391 39.53 7.51 2.19
N ALA A 392 38.99 6.59 1.40
CA ALA A 392 37.91 5.72 1.85
C ALA A 392 38.37 4.82 3.00
N MET A 393 37.58 4.75 4.05
CA MET A 393 37.87 3.94 5.23
C MET A 393 36.80 2.85 5.37
N PRO A 394 37.21 1.57 5.57
CA PRO A 394 36.27 0.50 5.89
C PRO A 394 35.45 0.87 7.14
N PHE A 395 34.15 0.64 7.07
CA PHE A 395 33.29 0.87 8.22
C PHE A 395 33.44 -0.26 9.23
N GLU A 396 33.90 0.07 10.43
CA GLU A 396 33.96 -0.88 11.53
C GLU A 396 32.65 -0.92 12.29
N PHE A 397 31.96 -2.04 12.22
CA PHE A 397 30.70 -2.22 12.96
C PHE A 397 30.95 -2.19 14.47
N PRO A 398 30.17 -1.43 15.28
CA PRO A 398 30.47 -1.23 16.68
C PRO A 398 30.35 -2.53 17.48
N LYS A 399 31.29 -2.76 18.39
CA LYS A 399 31.29 -3.89 19.33
C LYS A 399 30.43 -3.64 20.57
N LEU A 400 30.10 -2.36 20.81
CA LEU A 400 29.24 -1.91 21.89
C LEU A 400 28.02 -1.19 21.35
N CYS A 401 26.89 -1.32 22.02
CA CYS A 401 25.69 -0.59 21.69
C CYS A 401 25.94 0.93 21.73
N PRO A 402 25.62 1.71 20.71
CA PRO A 402 25.86 3.15 20.69
C PRO A 402 25.07 3.92 21.76
N SER A 403 23.96 3.34 22.26
CA SER A 403 23.09 3.97 23.25
C SER A 403 23.44 3.63 24.71
N CYS A 404 23.68 2.34 25.02
CA CYS A 404 23.87 1.91 26.39
C CYS A 404 25.25 1.28 26.67
N HIS A 405 26.13 1.23 25.67
CA HIS A 405 27.49 0.69 25.74
C HIS A 405 27.61 -0.78 26.19
N THR A 406 26.52 -1.54 26.21
CA THR A 406 26.53 -2.97 26.43
C THR A 406 27.16 -3.69 25.23
N PRO A 407 27.97 -4.74 25.39
CA PRO A 407 28.49 -5.53 24.29
C PRO A 407 27.36 -6.07 23.43
N VAL A 408 27.50 -5.95 22.09
CA VAL A 408 26.52 -6.46 21.16
C VAL A 408 26.82 -7.91 20.81
N VAL A 409 25.78 -8.68 20.50
CA VAL A 409 25.86 -10.10 20.19
C VAL A 409 25.35 -10.33 18.78
N ARG A 410 26.05 -11.19 18.02
CA ARG A 410 25.56 -11.67 16.74
C ARG A 410 24.69 -12.91 16.96
N ASP A 411 23.50 -12.90 16.38
CA ASP A 411 22.61 -14.06 16.36
C ASP A 411 23.20 -15.16 15.46
N GLU A 412 23.37 -16.40 15.95
CA GLU A 412 24.06 -17.46 15.20
C GLU A 412 23.36 -17.83 13.88
N ASN A 413 22.03 -17.65 13.81
CA ASN A 413 21.19 -18.00 12.68
C ASN A 413 20.67 -16.81 11.87
N GLU A 414 21.10 -15.58 12.19
CA GLU A 414 20.66 -14.35 11.53
C GLU A 414 21.85 -13.44 11.21
N ALA A 415 21.70 -12.61 10.18
CA ALA A 415 22.64 -11.53 9.88
C ALA A 415 22.56 -10.37 10.90
N ALA A 416 21.70 -10.47 11.91
CA ALA A 416 21.42 -9.42 12.88
C ALA A 416 22.46 -9.37 13.99
N ILE A 417 22.96 -8.16 14.27
CA ILE A 417 23.76 -7.84 15.47
C ILE A 417 22.85 -7.07 16.42
N ARG A 418 22.84 -7.44 17.71
CA ARG A 418 21.86 -6.95 18.69
C ARG A 418 22.49 -6.46 19.98
N CYS A 419 21.89 -5.41 20.53
CA CYS A 419 22.02 -5.07 21.95
C CYS A 419 21.07 -5.95 22.75
N THR A 420 21.60 -6.67 23.74
CA THR A 420 20.83 -7.58 24.60
C THR A 420 20.35 -6.91 25.90
N ASN A 421 20.71 -5.65 26.14
CA ASN A 421 20.29 -4.92 27.33
C ASN A 421 18.82 -4.50 27.21
N THR A 422 17.95 -5.06 28.03
CA THR A 422 16.51 -4.73 28.09
C THR A 422 16.26 -3.30 28.56
N ASP A 423 17.17 -2.71 29.34
CA ASP A 423 17.08 -1.33 29.84
C ASP A 423 17.79 -0.31 28.92
N CYS A 424 18.05 -0.69 27.68
CA CYS A 424 18.67 0.21 26.71
C CYS A 424 17.73 1.39 26.36
N PRO A 425 18.15 2.66 26.54
CA PRO A 425 17.30 3.83 26.28
C PRO A 425 16.74 3.89 24.86
N ALA A 426 17.54 3.48 23.86
CA ALA A 426 17.08 3.45 22.48
C ALA A 426 16.00 2.37 22.25
N GLN A 427 16.09 1.22 22.91
CA GLN A 427 15.05 0.19 22.84
C GLN A 427 13.79 0.65 23.56
N LEU A 428 13.92 1.27 24.73
CA LEU A 428 12.79 1.83 25.48
C LEU A 428 12.01 2.83 24.63
N MET A 429 12.68 3.81 24.02
CA MET A 429 12.03 4.80 23.17
C MET A 429 11.25 4.15 22.02
N ARG A 430 11.85 3.20 21.31
CA ARG A 430 11.19 2.48 20.22
C ARG A 430 10.03 1.61 20.69
N HIS A 431 10.15 1.04 21.88
CA HIS A 431 9.08 0.27 22.52
C HIS A 431 7.90 1.17 22.90
N LEU A 432 8.16 2.33 23.51
CA LEU A 432 7.11 3.31 23.84
C LEU A 432 6.38 3.83 22.61
N ILE A 433 7.10 4.20 21.53
CA ILE A 433 6.50 4.63 20.25
C ILE A 433 5.59 3.53 19.69
N HIS A 434 6.03 2.27 19.74
CA HIS A 434 5.20 1.16 19.30
C HIS A 434 3.97 0.96 20.21
N PHE A 435 4.16 1.03 21.53
CA PHE A 435 3.12 0.80 22.51
C PHE A 435 1.96 1.79 22.38
N VAL A 436 2.25 3.07 22.16
CA VAL A 436 1.22 4.12 22.02
C VAL A 436 0.59 4.17 20.61
N GLY A 437 1.17 3.44 19.65
CA GLY A 437 0.77 3.49 18.24
C GLY A 437 -0.70 3.11 17.98
N ARG A 438 -1.25 3.59 16.85
CA ARG A 438 -2.66 3.42 16.45
C ARG A 438 -3.14 1.96 16.46
N ASP A 439 -2.31 1.03 16.01
CA ASP A 439 -2.65 -0.41 15.97
C ASP A 439 -2.44 -1.11 17.32
N ALA A 440 -1.71 -0.47 18.24
CA ALA A 440 -1.43 -0.91 19.60
C ALA A 440 -2.43 -0.26 20.58
N MET A 441 -1.95 0.49 21.58
CA MET A 441 -2.82 1.08 22.60
C MET A 441 -3.54 2.36 22.13
N ASP A 442 -3.21 2.91 20.95
CA ASP A 442 -3.92 4.05 20.29
C ASP A 442 -4.07 5.27 21.22
N ILE A 443 -2.94 5.73 21.75
CA ILE A 443 -2.92 6.87 22.67
C ILE A 443 -2.62 8.16 21.88
N ASP A 444 -3.67 8.88 21.49
CA ASP A 444 -3.54 10.14 20.76
C ASP A 444 -2.79 11.21 21.58
N GLY A 445 -1.88 11.93 20.93
CA GLY A 445 -1.10 13.02 21.51
C GLY A 445 0.22 12.59 22.11
N LEU A 446 0.57 11.29 22.13
CA LEU A 446 1.88 10.75 22.50
C LEU A 446 2.74 10.44 21.27
N GLY A 447 3.06 11.46 20.49
CA GLY A 447 4.02 11.31 19.39
C GLY A 447 5.47 11.18 19.89
N PRO A 448 6.43 10.82 18.98
CA PRO A 448 7.83 10.60 19.33
C PRO A 448 8.47 11.75 20.11
N ALA A 449 8.20 13.01 19.73
CA ALA A 449 8.77 14.18 20.39
C ALA A 449 8.28 14.35 21.84
N VAL A 450 7.00 14.02 22.12
CA VAL A 450 6.44 14.09 23.48
C VAL A 450 6.99 12.97 24.34
N LEU A 451 7.09 11.75 23.80
CA LEU A 451 7.71 10.62 24.49
C LEU A 451 9.17 10.90 24.82
N GLU A 452 9.92 11.51 23.89
CA GLU A 452 11.31 11.89 24.12
C GLU A 452 11.45 12.89 25.27
N GLN A 453 10.59 13.92 25.33
CA GLN A 453 10.58 14.86 26.46
C GLN A 453 10.27 14.15 27.79
N LEU A 454 9.24 13.29 27.81
CA LEU A 454 8.85 12.55 29.02
C LEU A 454 9.93 11.59 29.51
N VAL A 455 10.65 10.94 28.60
CA VAL A 455 11.79 10.06 28.94
C VAL A 455 12.98 10.87 29.44
N ASN A 456 13.31 11.99 28.78
CA ASN A 456 14.44 12.84 29.18
C ASN A 456 14.23 13.50 30.54
N GLU A 457 12.98 13.90 30.87
CA GLU A 457 12.60 14.39 32.19
C GLU A 457 12.49 13.29 33.24
N GLY A 458 12.70 12.02 32.85
CA GLY A 458 12.66 10.87 33.78
C GLY A 458 11.26 10.49 34.25
N LEU A 459 10.20 11.03 33.61
CA LEU A 459 8.79 10.77 33.94
C LEU A 459 8.33 9.38 33.49
N ILE A 460 8.97 8.83 32.47
CA ILE A 460 8.63 7.52 31.88
C ILE A 460 9.90 6.67 31.76
N LYS A 461 9.87 5.48 32.36
CA LYS A 461 10.92 4.44 32.29
C LYS A 461 10.36 3.10 31.79
N SER A 462 9.03 2.95 31.75
CA SER A 462 8.31 1.76 31.29
C SER A 462 6.97 2.16 30.65
N PRO A 463 6.32 1.29 29.88
CA PRO A 463 4.96 1.52 29.41
C PRO A 463 3.93 1.75 30.54
N ALA A 464 4.15 1.18 31.73
CA ALA A 464 3.26 1.37 32.89
C ALA A 464 3.26 2.83 33.38
N ASP A 465 4.39 3.54 33.26
CA ASP A 465 4.50 4.93 33.72
C ASP A 465 3.62 5.89 32.89
N LEU A 466 3.27 5.52 31.67
CA LEU A 466 2.30 6.29 30.86
C LEU A 466 0.97 6.47 31.59
N TYR A 467 0.53 5.44 32.30
CA TYR A 467 -0.74 5.42 33.04
C TYR A 467 -0.65 6.08 34.43
N ARG A 468 0.54 6.54 34.83
CA ARG A 468 0.79 7.30 36.06
C ARG A 468 0.92 8.80 35.80
N LEU A 469 0.92 9.24 34.53
CA LEU A 469 1.02 10.64 34.16
C LEU A 469 -0.19 11.43 34.67
N THR A 470 0.06 12.67 35.09
CA THR A 470 -0.97 13.62 35.52
C THR A 470 -0.98 14.85 34.62
N VAL A 471 -2.07 15.62 34.65
CA VAL A 471 -2.15 16.90 33.90
C VAL A 471 -0.98 17.81 34.27
N ASP A 472 -0.64 17.90 35.57
CA ASP A 472 0.45 18.74 36.08
C ASP A 472 1.81 18.31 35.54
N SER A 473 2.08 16.98 35.44
CA SER A 473 3.34 16.48 34.89
C SER A 473 3.50 16.78 33.40
N ILE A 474 2.39 16.80 32.65
CA ILE A 474 2.40 17.09 31.21
C ILE A 474 2.47 18.59 30.93
N THR A 475 1.79 19.41 31.72
CA THR A 475 1.84 20.88 31.58
C THR A 475 3.21 21.46 31.96
N ALA A 476 3.99 20.73 32.76
CA ALA A 476 5.38 21.09 33.07
C ALA A 476 6.34 20.94 31.86
N LEU A 477 5.93 20.20 30.81
CA LEU A 477 6.72 20.04 29.59
C LEU A 477 6.66 21.32 28.72
N ASP A 478 7.72 21.55 27.95
CA ASP A 478 7.80 22.68 27.03
C ASP A 478 6.64 22.68 26.03
N ARG A 479 5.99 23.86 25.88
CA ARG A 479 4.95 24.15 24.89
C ARG A 479 3.64 23.36 25.02
N LYS A 480 3.32 22.79 26.18
CA LYS A 480 2.03 22.09 26.42
C LYS A 480 1.03 22.98 27.14
N ALA A 481 -0.10 23.24 26.48
CA ALA A 481 -1.25 23.94 27.10
C ALA A 481 -2.08 22.95 27.92
N GLU A 482 -2.68 23.44 29.02
CA GLU A 482 -3.52 22.64 29.93
C GLU A 482 -4.61 21.82 29.21
N LYS A 483 -5.27 22.39 28.19
CA LYS A 483 -6.25 21.67 27.37
C LYS A 483 -5.64 20.50 26.61
N SER A 484 -4.42 20.64 26.10
CA SER A 484 -3.70 19.57 25.39
C SER A 484 -3.30 18.46 26.39
N ALA A 485 -2.83 18.84 27.59
CA ALA A 485 -2.53 17.88 28.64
C ALA A 485 -3.76 17.08 29.09
N GLN A 486 -4.90 17.75 29.27
CA GLN A 486 -6.15 17.08 29.62
C GLN A 486 -6.64 16.11 28.52
N ASN A 487 -6.53 16.49 27.25
CA ASN A 487 -6.87 15.60 26.13
C ASN A 487 -6.00 14.35 26.11
N LEU A 488 -4.71 14.52 26.37
CA LEU A 488 -3.76 13.41 26.45
C LEU A 488 -4.10 12.45 27.59
N ILE A 489 -4.36 12.96 28.81
CA ILE A 489 -4.80 12.13 29.95
C ILE A 489 -6.10 11.38 29.61
N ASN A 490 -7.06 12.05 28.98
CA ASN A 490 -8.30 11.40 28.55
C ASN A 490 -8.04 10.26 27.52
N SER A 491 -7.07 10.44 26.62
CA SER A 491 -6.66 9.40 25.67
C SER A 491 -5.99 8.21 26.36
N ILE A 492 -5.12 8.47 27.34
CA ILE A 492 -4.49 7.44 28.18
C ILE A 492 -5.55 6.63 28.93
N GLU A 493 -6.51 7.31 29.62
CA GLU A 493 -7.58 6.63 30.35
C GLU A 493 -8.47 5.80 29.43
N LYS A 494 -8.81 6.32 28.25
CA LYS A 494 -9.59 5.58 27.24
C LYS A 494 -8.86 4.31 26.80
N SER A 495 -7.54 4.34 26.67
CA SER A 495 -6.74 3.20 26.20
C SER A 495 -6.75 2.01 27.16
N LYS A 496 -7.05 2.21 28.46
CA LYS A 496 -7.18 1.14 29.45
C LYS A 496 -8.26 0.10 29.09
N HIS A 497 -9.28 0.53 28.34
CA HIS A 497 -10.41 -0.29 27.92
C HIS A 497 -10.24 -0.87 26.50
N ASN A 498 -9.04 -0.82 25.96
CA ASN A 498 -8.74 -1.43 24.67
C ASN A 498 -8.77 -2.96 24.75
N GLU A 499 -9.12 -3.61 23.65
CA GLU A 499 -9.16 -5.08 23.56
C GLU A 499 -7.78 -5.69 23.86
N LEU A 500 -7.76 -6.83 24.55
CA LEU A 500 -6.54 -7.52 24.99
C LEU A 500 -5.51 -7.72 23.87
N TYR A 501 -5.95 -8.03 22.65
CA TYR A 501 -5.03 -8.24 21.53
C TYR A 501 -4.20 -6.99 21.19
N ARG A 502 -4.73 -5.79 21.46
CA ARG A 502 -4.00 -4.53 21.26
C ARG A 502 -2.86 -4.41 22.27
N LEU A 503 -3.12 -4.78 23.51
CA LEU A 503 -2.08 -4.85 24.55
C LEU A 503 -1.02 -5.90 24.17
N VAL A 504 -1.43 -7.12 23.80
CA VAL A 504 -0.48 -8.18 23.38
C VAL A 504 0.37 -7.73 22.20
N PHE A 505 -0.20 -7.03 21.23
CA PHE A 505 0.54 -6.41 20.14
C PHE A 505 1.45 -5.27 20.62
N ALA A 506 0.96 -4.40 21.52
CA ALA A 506 1.71 -3.28 22.10
C ALA A 506 2.94 -3.73 22.88
N LEU A 507 2.89 -4.88 23.55
CA LEU A 507 4.03 -5.50 24.24
C LEU A 507 5.19 -5.82 23.31
N GLY A 508 4.95 -5.89 22.00
CA GLY A 508 5.99 -5.98 20.98
C GLY A 508 6.75 -7.29 20.98
N ILE A 509 6.10 -8.40 21.33
CA ILE A 509 6.66 -9.75 21.32
C ILE A 509 7.24 -10.05 19.94
N ARG A 510 8.46 -10.59 19.91
CA ARG A 510 9.16 -10.92 18.66
C ARG A 510 8.31 -11.89 17.83
N ASN A 511 8.27 -11.71 16.52
CA ASN A 511 7.50 -12.51 15.55
C ASN A 511 5.97 -12.48 15.74
N ILE A 512 5.44 -11.68 16.69
CA ILE A 512 4.01 -11.54 16.93
C ILE A 512 3.53 -10.18 16.39
N GLY A 513 2.94 -10.20 15.20
CA GLY A 513 2.26 -9.05 14.62
C GLY A 513 0.80 -8.96 15.07
N LEU A 514 0.08 -7.92 14.63
CA LEU A 514 -1.31 -7.65 15.01
C LEU A 514 -2.25 -8.86 14.77
N LYS A 515 -2.11 -9.54 13.62
CA LYS A 515 -2.91 -10.73 13.29
C LYS A 515 -2.64 -11.89 14.25
N ALA A 516 -1.37 -12.13 14.57
CA ALA A 516 -0.97 -13.18 15.51
C ALA A 516 -1.46 -12.86 16.94
N ALA A 517 -1.35 -11.58 17.38
CA ALA A 517 -1.88 -11.14 18.66
C ALA A 517 -3.40 -11.39 18.79
N LYS A 518 -4.18 -11.12 17.73
CA LYS A 518 -5.62 -11.44 17.68
C LYS A 518 -5.87 -12.93 17.84
N LEU A 519 -5.16 -13.77 17.07
CA LEU A 519 -5.30 -15.23 17.15
C LEU A 519 -4.93 -15.78 18.54
N LEU A 520 -3.90 -15.25 19.19
CA LEU A 520 -3.59 -15.61 20.57
C LEU A 520 -4.75 -15.29 21.50
N CYS A 521 -5.28 -14.06 21.46
CA CYS A 521 -6.39 -13.65 22.33
C CYS A 521 -7.73 -14.32 21.99
N GLU A 522 -7.88 -14.92 20.82
CA GLU A 522 -9.03 -15.79 20.49
C GLU A 522 -8.93 -17.19 21.12
N ASN A 523 -7.72 -17.65 21.46
CA ASN A 523 -7.46 -19.00 22.00
C ASN A 523 -7.23 -19.03 23.51
N PHE A 524 -6.94 -17.86 24.15
CA PHE A 524 -6.71 -17.76 25.59
C PHE A 524 -7.74 -16.81 26.24
N ALA A 525 -8.29 -17.23 27.38
CA ALA A 525 -9.40 -16.51 28.03
C ALA A 525 -8.99 -15.18 28.68
N ASN A 526 -7.71 -15.00 28.98
CA ASN A 526 -7.14 -13.79 29.60
C ASN A 526 -5.62 -13.78 29.42
N ILE A 527 -4.97 -12.72 29.86
CA ILE A 527 -3.51 -12.58 29.77
C ILE A 527 -2.78 -13.64 30.63
N ASP A 528 -3.34 -14.03 31.79
CA ASP A 528 -2.71 -14.99 32.70
C ASP A 528 -2.66 -16.39 32.06
N ASP A 529 -3.73 -16.80 31.38
CA ASP A 529 -3.76 -18.07 30.63
C ASP A 529 -2.71 -18.07 29.53
N LEU A 530 -2.54 -16.93 28.81
CA LEU A 530 -1.52 -16.77 27.79
C LEU A 530 -0.10 -16.79 28.40
N MET A 531 0.13 -16.15 29.53
CA MET A 531 1.42 -16.13 30.24
C MET A 531 1.85 -17.53 30.73
N ASN A 532 0.90 -18.37 31.07
CA ASN A 532 1.13 -19.75 31.56
C ASN A 532 1.09 -20.81 30.45
N ALA A 533 0.83 -20.40 29.19
CA ALA A 533 0.76 -21.31 28.06
C ALA A 533 2.13 -21.94 27.75
N LYS A 534 2.12 -23.19 27.32
CA LYS A 534 3.33 -23.90 26.88
C LYS A 534 3.54 -23.73 25.36
N THR A 535 4.76 -23.98 24.93
CA THR A 535 5.11 -23.92 23.50
C THR A 535 4.22 -24.81 22.64
N GLU A 536 3.85 -26.01 23.15
CA GLU A 536 2.97 -26.96 22.48
C GLU A 536 1.56 -26.40 22.30
N ASP A 537 1.01 -25.72 23.31
CA ASP A 537 -0.34 -25.14 23.28
C ASP A 537 -0.44 -24.02 22.22
N ILE A 538 0.59 -23.18 22.16
CA ILE A 538 0.65 -22.05 21.20
C ILE A 538 0.93 -22.55 19.79
N SER A 539 1.84 -23.52 19.62
CA SER A 539 2.15 -24.09 18.30
C SER A 539 1.01 -24.91 17.69
N ALA A 540 0.04 -25.36 18.49
CA ALA A 540 -1.17 -26.01 18.02
C ALA A 540 -2.18 -25.06 17.37
N ILE A 541 -2.03 -23.74 17.54
CA ILE A 541 -2.88 -22.72 16.92
C ILE A 541 -2.57 -22.66 15.43
N GLU A 542 -3.59 -22.75 14.58
CA GLU A 542 -3.42 -22.64 13.13
C GLU A 542 -2.72 -21.32 12.75
N GLY A 543 -1.60 -21.42 12.03
CA GLY A 543 -0.77 -20.28 11.63
C GLY A 543 0.37 -19.93 12.59
N PHE A 544 0.54 -20.69 13.71
CA PHE A 544 1.68 -20.54 14.61
C PHE A 544 2.71 -21.65 14.36
N GLY A 545 3.94 -21.25 14.08
CA GLY A 545 5.10 -22.14 14.06
C GLY A 545 5.83 -22.16 15.41
N LEU A 546 6.75 -23.13 15.57
CA LEU A 546 7.56 -23.30 16.79
C LEU A 546 8.28 -22.00 17.21
N ILE A 547 8.89 -21.29 16.25
CA ILE A 547 9.63 -20.01 16.50
C ILE A 547 8.72 -18.94 17.12
N MET A 548 7.47 -18.84 16.66
CA MET A 548 6.50 -17.88 17.20
C MET A 548 6.08 -18.27 18.61
N ALA A 549 5.81 -19.57 18.82
CA ALA A 549 5.43 -20.11 20.13
C ALA A 549 6.55 -19.90 21.17
N GLU A 550 7.78 -20.24 20.84
CA GLU A 550 8.94 -19.99 21.69
C GLU A 550 9.13 -18.50 22.00
N SER A 551 8.90 -17.61 21.02
CA SER A 551 8.99 -16.16 21.24
C SER A 551 7.97 -15.68 22.28
N VAL A 552 6.74 -16.20 22.28
CA VAL A 552 5.71 -15.85 23.26
C VAL A 552 6.08 -16.38 24.65
N VAL A 553 6.43 -17.67 24.75
CA VAL A 553 6.78 -18.30 26.03
C VAL A 553 8.01 -17.62 26.66
N ASN A 554 9.05 -17.38 25.89
CA ASN A 554 10.26 -16.72 26.35
C ASN A 554 9.98 -15.29 26.83
N TYR A 555 9.13 -14.53 26.14
CA TYR A 555 8.75 -13.19 26.52
C TYR A 555 8.04 -13.16 27.87
N PHE A 556 7.05 -14.01 28.09
CA PHE A 556 6.29 -14.06 29.35
C PHE A 556 7.01 -14.78 30.50
N SER A 557 8.06 -15.56 30.21
CA SER A 557 8.88 -16.18 31.26
C SER A 557 9.77 -15.19 31.99
N ALA A 558 10.10 -14.04 31.35
CA ALA A 558 10.96 -13.01 31.90
C ALA A 558 10.31 -12.31 33.11
N GLU A 559 11.04 -12.17 34.20
CA GLU A 559 10.56 -11.55 35.44
C GLU A 559 10.14 -10.08 35.23
N SER A 560 10.91 -9.34 34.43
CA SER A 560 10.58 -7.95 34.06
C SER A 560 9.24 -7.84 33.34
N THR A 561 8.88 -8.81 32.47
CA THR A 561 7.60 -8.85 31.79
C THR A 561 6.45 -9.13 32.76
N LYS A 562 6.63 -10.07 33.68
CA LYS A 562 5.62 -10.37 34.71
C LYS A 562 5.32 -9.16 35.55
N ASN A 563 6.36 -8.48 36.04
CA ASN A 563 6.23 -7.26 36.81
C ASN A 563 5.50 -6.16 36.02
N LEU A 564 5.83 -5.97 34.72
CA LEU A 564 5.15 -5.01 33.87
C LEU A 564 3.64 -5.34 33.71
N ILE A 565 3.30 -6.61 33.50
CA ILE A 565 1.88 -7.02 33.37
C ILE A 565 1.13 -6.81 34.68
N ASP A 566 1.74 -7.11 35.81
CA ASP A 566 1.11 -6.91 37.12
C ASP A 566 0.91 -5.41 37.40
N GLU A 567 1.88 -4.55 37.10
CA GLU A 567 1.74 -3.10 37.19
C GLU A 567 0.60 -2.57 36.28
N LEU A 568 0.53 -3.04 35.04
CA LEU A 568 -0.56 -2.64 34.12
C LEU A 568 -1.94 -3.10 34.61
N LYS A 569 -2.04 -4.27 35.28
CA LYS A 569 -3.27 -4.73 35.93
C LYS A 569 -3.67 -3.81 37.08
N GLU A 570 -2.71 -3.48 37.97
CA GLU A 570 -2.95 -2.56 39.09
C GLU A 570 -3.39 -1.17 38.61
N LEU A 571 -2.91 -0.72 37.46
CA LEU A 571 -3.28 0.54 36.82
C LEU A 571 -4.63 0.49 36.10
N GLY A 572 -5.30 -0.67 36.09
CA GLY A 572 -6.67 -0.84 35.62
C GLY A 572 -6.84 -1.12 34.12
N LEU A 573 -5.80 -1.67 33.47
CA LEU A 573 -5.94 -2.09 32.07
C LEU A 573 -6.77 -3.38 31.97
N GLU A 574 -7.63 -3.43 30.95
CA GLU A 574 -8.43 -4.63 30.68
C GLU A 574 -7.54 -5.76 30.15
N MET A 575 -7.53 -6.89 30.88
CA MET A 575 -6.69 -8.05 30.61
C MET A 575 -7.48 -9.27 30.12
N LYS A 576 -8.70 -9.02 29.64
CA LYS A 576 -9.56 -10.05 29.08
C LYS A 576 -9.97 -9.66 27.66
N PRO A 577 -10.14 -10.63 26.74
CA PRO A 577 -10.77 -10.34 25.46
C PRO A 577 -12.17 -9.75 25.70
N SER A 578 -12.57 -8.76 24.90
CA SER A 578 -13.93 -8.29 24.91
C SER A 578 -14.85 -9.46 24.56
N GLU A 579 -15.75 -9.80 25.48
CA GLU A 579 -16.69 -10.92 25.48
C GLU A 579 -16.36 -12.08 24.51
N GLN A 580 -15.92 -13.20 25.07
CA GLN A 580 -15.68 -14.44 24.32
C GLN A 580 -16.85 -14.71 23.35
N LYS A 581 -16.54 -15.04 22.09
CA LYS A 581 -17.46 -15.83 21.26
C LYS A 581 -18.02 -16.92 22.15
N LYS A 582 -19.30 -16.85 22.49
CA LYS A 582 -19.93 -17.93 23.28
C LYS A 582 -19.72 -19.21 22.50
N LYS A 583 -18.82 -20.10 22.96
CA LYS A 583 -18.79 -21.49 22.50
C LYS A 583 -20.18 -22.04 22.85
N GLY A 584 -20.97 -22.43 21.84
CA GLY A 584 -22.35 -22.86 22.01
C GLY A 584 -23.39 -21.76 21.75
N GLY A 585 -23.05 -20.66 21.06
CA GLY A 585 -24.05 -19.69 20.60
C GLY A 585 -24.95 -20.27 19.51
N ILE A 586 -26.17 -19.73 19.37
CA ILE A 586 -27.19 -20.20 18.41
C ILE A 586 -26.71 -20.21 16.95
N PHE A 587 -25.66 -19.44 16.64
CA PHE A 587 -25.05 -19.36 15.31
C PHE A 587 -23.74 -20.14 15.18
N GLU A 588 -23.41 -21.03 16.12
CA GLU A 588 -22.18 -21.81 16.06
C GLU A 588 -22.07 -22.61 14.76
N GLY A 589 -20.92 -22.47 14.07
CA GLY A 589 -20.67 -23.12 12.79
C GLY A 589 -21.39 -22.48 11.59
N LYS A 590 -22.21 -21.43 11.77
CA LYS A 590 -22.92 -20.75 10.69
C LYS A 590 -22.12 -19.58 10.14
N THR A 591 -22.13 -19.42 8.83
CA THR A 591 -21.47 -18.33 8.12
C THR A 591 -22.53 -17.38 7.54
N PHE A 592 -22.42 -16.11 7.91
CA PHE A 592 -23.30 -15.04 7.46
C PHE A 592 -22.61 -14.10 6.49
N VAL A 593 -23.35 -13.59 5.51
CA VAL A 593 -22.91 -12.46 4.66
C VAL A 593 -23.93 -11.34 4.81
N LEU A 594 -23.44 -10.12 5.08
CA LEU A 594 -24.27 -8.94 5.26
C LEU A 594 -24.26 -8.08 4.00
N THR A 595 -25.44 -7.61 3.57
CA THR A 595 -25.59 -6.77 2.37
C THR A 595 -26.74 -5.77 2.55
N GLY A 596 -26.65 -4.63 1.87
CA GLY A 596 -27.68 -3.57 1.98
C GLY A 596 -27.57 -2.73 3.26
N THR A 597 -28.51 -1.81 3.45
CA THR A 597 -28.63 -0.94 4.62
C THR A 597 -29.66 -1.53 5.57
N LEU A 598 -29.28 -1.81 6.81
CA LEU A 598 -30.19 -2.35 7.82
C LEU A 598 -31.03 -1.21 8.44
N PRO A 599 -32.31 -1.46 8.74
CA PRO A 599 -33.25 -0.44 9.21
C PRO A 599 -32.87 0.21 10.55
N THR A 600 -32.41 -0.55 11.55
CA THR A 600 -32.24 -0.05 12.93
C THR A 600 -30.78 -0.08 13.41
N MET A 601 -29.88 -0.85 12.76
CA MET A 601 -28.48 -0.98 13.19
C MET A 601 -27.51 -0.89 12.02
N LYS A 602 -26.23 -0.60 12.31
CA LYS A 602 -25.18 -0.64 11.31
C LYS A 602 -24.77 -2.09 11.02
N ARG A 603 -24.33 -2.37 9.78
CA ARG A 603 -23.80 -3.70 9.41
C ARG A 603 -22.68 -4.19 10.32
N SER A 604 -21.84 -3.27 10.82
CA SER A 604 -20.78 -3.60 11.79
C SER A 604 -21.33 -4.04 13.15
N GLU A 605 -22.47 -3.52 13.56
CA GLU A 605 -23.18 -3.88 14.81
C GLU A 605 -23.85 -5.25 14.65
N ALA A 606 -24.57 -5.46 13.53
CA ALA A 606 -25.13 -6.77 13.20
C ALA A 606 -24.07 -7.86 13.08
N GLY A 607 -22.92 -7.54 12.46
CA GLY A 607 -21.78 -8.46 12.38
C GLY A 607 -21.26 -8.86 13.76
N LYS A 608 -21.10 -7.90 14.67
CA LYS A 608 -20.69 -8.17 16.06
C LYS A 608 -21.71 -9.05 16.80
N LEU A 609 -23.02 -8.80 16.64
CA LEU A 609 -24.07 -9.62 17.24
C LEU A 609 -24.02 -11.08 16.75
N ILE A 610 -23.80 -11.29 15.46
CA ILE A 610 -23.65 -12.64 14.88
C ILE A 610 -22.41 -13.32 15.47
N GLU A 611 -21.27 -12.62 15.52
CA GLU A 611 -20.00 -13.17 16.03
C GLU A 611 -20.04 -13.44 17.54
N GLN A 612 -20.70 -12.60 18.32
CA GLN A 612 -20.95 -12.81 19.76
C GLN A 612 -21.81 -14.06 20.03
N ASN A 613 -22.64 -14.44 19.09
CA ASN A 613 -23.48 -15.64 19.18
C ASN A 613 -22.91 -16.86 18.43
N GLY A 614 -21.60 -16.88 18.20
CA GLY A 614 -20.85 -18.04 17.65
C GLY A 614 -20.83 -18.13 16.12
N GLY A 615 -21.49 -17.22 15.39
CA GLY A 615 -21.49 -17.16 13.93
C GLY A 615 -20.18 -16.60 13.36
N LYS A 616 -19.95 -16.79 12.06
CA LYS A 616 -18.87 -16.19 11.31
C LYS A 616 -19.42 -15.20 10.29
N THR A 617 -18.81 -14.04 10.14
CA THR A 617 -19.15 -13.12 9.05
C THR A 617 -18.15 -13.25 7.89
N SER A 618 -18.67 -13.17 6.65
CA SER A 618 -17.86 -13.23 5.43
C SER A 618 -18.20 -12.06 4.51
N SER A 619 -17.21 -11.57 3.79
CA SER A 619 -17.36 -10.48 2.83
C SER A 619 -18.01 -10.92 1.51
N SER A 620 -18.01 -12.21 1.18
CA SER A 620 -18.51 -12.74 -0.10
C SER A 620 -19.43 -13.94 0.07
N VAL A 621 -20.47 -14.01 -0.80
CA VAL A 621 -21.41 -15.15 -0.84
C VAL A 621 -20.80 -16.32 -1.58
N SER A 622 -20.81 -17.51 -0.97
CA SER A 622 -20.31 -18.76 -1.54
C SER A 622 -21.20 -19.93 -1.11
N LYS A 623 -20.96 -21.13 -1.65
CA LYS A 623 -21.66 -22.36 -1.22
C LYS A 623 -21.47 -22.71 0.26
N LYS A 624 -20.52 -22.08 0.94
CA LYS A 624 -20.25 -22.24 2.39
C LYS A 624 -20.98 -21.19 3.24
N THR A 625 -21.77 -20.30 2.63
CA THR A 625 -22.59 -19.28 3.33
C THR A 625 -23.91 -19.92 3.74
N ASP A 626 -24.27 -19.85 5.02
CA ASP A 626 -25.53 -20.38 5.55
C ASP A 626 -26.65 -19.35 5.43
N TYR A 627 -26.36 -18.08 5.73
CA TYR A 627 -27.35 -17.00 5.74
C TYR A 627 -26.82 -15.74 5.05
N VAL A 628 -27.72 -15.05 4.36
CA VAL A 628 -27.45 -13.69 3.88
C VAL A 628 -28.41 -12.72 4.57
N LEU A 629 -27.87 -11.86 5.44
CA LEU A 629 -28.62 -10.78 6.06
C LEU A 629 -28.73 -9.63 5.07
N ALA A 630 -29.92 -9.40 4.55
CA ALA A 630 -30.21 -8.42 3.54
C ALA A 630 -31.04 -7.26 4.08
N GLY A 631 -30.49 -6.04 3.97
CA GLY A 631 -31.23 -4.80 4.22
C GLY A 631 -31.73 -4.17 2.93
N GLU A 632 -32.17 -2.91 3.00
CA GLU A 632 -32.57 -2.11 1.84
C GLU A 632 -31.40 -1.91 0.88
N ASP A 633 -31.67 -1.84 -0.43
CA ASP A 633 -30.67 -1.70 -1.49
C ASP A 633 -29.59 -2.80 -1.50
N ALA A 634 -29.99 -4.01 -1.16
CA ALA A 634 -29.10 -5.17 -1.18
C ALA A 634 -28.68 -5.50 -2.64
N GLY A 635 -27.40 -5.24 -2.98
CA GLY A 635 -26.85 -5.37 -4.33
C GLY A 635 -26.53 -6.81 -4.76
N SER A 636 -25.47 -6.99 -5.56
CA SER A 636 -25.08 -8.26 -6.20
C SER A 636 -24.96 -9.48 -5.27
N LYS A 637 -24.70 -9.27 -3.99
CA LYS A 637 -24.63 -10.36 -2.98
C LYS A 637 -25.99 -11.03 -2.76
N LEU A 638 -27.11 -10.25 -2.80
CA LEU A 638 -28.46 -10.79 -2.71
C LEU A 638 -28.78 -11.66 -3.93
N THR A 639 -28.49 -11.16 -5.13
CA THR A 639 -28.71 -11.91 -6.39
C THR A 639 -27.90 -13.21 -6.39
N LYS A 640 -26.66 -13.17 -5.93
CA LYS A 640 -25.80 -14.35 -5.82
C LYS A 640 -26.30 -15.34 -4.79
N ALA A 641 -26.87 -14.87 -3.66
CA ALA A 641 -27.49 -15.73 -2.65
C ALA A 641 -28.70 -16.47 -3.23
N GLN A 642 -29.58 -15.76 -3.98
CA GLN A 642 -30.71 -16.34 -4.68
C GLN A 642 -30.30 -17.42 -5.69
N GLN A 643 -29.24 -17.14 -6.50
CA GLN A 643 -28.72 -18.10 -7.46
C GLN A 643 -28.13 -19.35 -6.82
N LEU A 644 -27.57 -19.24 -5.63
CA LEU A 644 -26.97 -20.35 -4.89
C LEU A 644 -27.95 -21.05 -3.94
N GLY A 645 -29.22 -20.56 -3.83
CA GLY A 645 -30.24 -21.10 -2.94
C GLY A 645 -29.93 -20.92 -1.46
N ILE A 646 -29.17 -19.85 -1.09
CA ILE A 646 -28.80 -19.57 0.29
C ILE A 646 -29.95 -18.84 0.98
N THR A 647 -30.18 -19.17 2.26
CA THR A 647 -31.24 -18.56 3.06
C THR A 647 -30.96 -17.07 3.25
N ILE A 648 -31.91 -16.24 2.84
CA ILE A 648 -31.87 -14.78 2.99
C ILE A 648 -32.74 -14.43 4.19
N ILE A 649 -32.21 -13.61 5.09
CA ILE A 649 -32.91 -13.16 6.30
C ILE A 649 -32.89 -11.63 6.37
N SER A 650 -33.94 -11.07 6.96
CA SER A 650 -34.06 -9.65 7.30
C SER A 650 -33.41 -9.35 8.66
N GLU A 651 -33.29 -8.06 9.01
CA GLU A 651 -32.84 -7.64 10.34
C GLU A 651 -33.78 -8.13 11.43
N GLU A 652 -35.09 -8.07 11.20
CA GLU A 652 -36.12 -8.55 12.13
C GLU A 652 -36.02 -10.06 12.38
N GLU A 653 -35.79 -10.84 11.33
CA GLU A 653 -35.56 -12.29 11.45
C GLU A 653 -34.27 -12.60 12.21
N LEU A 654 -33.18 -11.85 11.98
CA LEU A 654 -31.97 -11.98 12.77
C LEU A 654 -32.22 -11.71 14.25
N LEU A 655 -32.95 -10.64 14.59
CA LEU A 655 -33.29 -10.30 15.97
C LEU A 655 -34.19 -11.34 16.62
N ASN A 656 -35.16 -11.89 15.88
CA ASN A 656 -35.99 -12.99 16.35
C ASN A 656 -35.18 -14.26 16.63
N MET A 657 -34.24 -14.61 15.76
CA MET A 657 -33.34 -15.74 16.00
C MET A 657 -32.43 -15.53 17.23
N LEU A 658 -32.15 -14.27 17.61
CA LEU A 658 -31.37 -13.94 18.79
C LEU A 658 -32.20 -13.94 20.09
N ALA A 659 -33.52 -13.84 19.96
CA ALA A 659 -34.44 -13.83 21.08
C ALA A 659 -34.93 -15.22 21.52
N GLU A 660 -34.78 -16.23 20.62
CA GLU A 660 -35.01 -17.65 20.91
C GLU A 660 -33.80 -18.29 21.63
#